data_c57f6167bca331e39693b5906d1434fa
#
_entry.id   c57f6167bca331e39693b5906d1434fa
#
_cell.length_a   1.000
_cell.length_b   1.000
_cell.length_c   1.000
_cell.angle_alpha   90.00
_cell.angle_beta   90.00
_cell.angle_gamma   90.00
#
_symmetry.space_group_name_H-M   'P 1'
#
loop_
_entity.id
_entity.type
_entity.pdbx_description
1 polymer ?
#
loop_
_entity_poly.entity_id
_entity_poly.type
_entity_poly.pdbx_seq_one_letter_code
_entity_poly.pdbx_strand_id
1 'polypeptide(L)'
;MHYYVLTRLELSTVPSRPSVSPPPGKDSLIVPGSSQALTIPPNIEKHFQNLEFRFHAGYWKVFTAKSVLGDKDASIFVFDKAKSNIKAPPRIGRMNKFALADLIKYETNQLSSLNHPKILYSMHGLEESKDIMAFASEIVHFSLPMLIHDEGIERLEVKLGVLQLIDGLSYLHNSAKILHGNLTPDAVYVTVSRQWKIAGFSFSVAAKEPNCYPCFPWTKKLPPSLQPDLDFLAPEYLQPNQVTVTSAADVFSLGVLICWIYSGGKRLIDAKNNLETYQIIVGQLTEALNCISEQLGPNLRDSLCKVLSADIDQRPSVQLMALIKHFDDPALSAMRQLDDIAQVFDPSQKAHFLSHTLHAALPSIPENLWFTRILPRFNEQLSDSVELYTSLSKPLFFMLEHCESHNIHKLQDWMRRILDNIQQKTLRAFVLENLSVLFRRLTDEKVEDKCMELIVHSIKSDDTSTQSSAIRGLSHIADFLPLAFITRKLFPSILSLPPYLHDNVPRQLDLLAALAALSDRCDPNSLQQLLTGVSLCSSHHPVIIHAKSRIVQRIVTRDPVRLRDSQLVCVHLLNPLVIGLANRDLRLVFEKIQINKLRKNMIFLELLIIPHPFFFSHAIFQKRMGELQWPIFRKGF
;
A
#
# COMPACT_ATOMS: atom_id res chain seq x y z
N MET A 1 -46.26 21.82 -9.80
CA MET A 1 -45.08 21.71 -10.66
C MET A 1 -43.73 21.61 -9.91
N HIS A 2 -43.70 21.95 -8.62
CA HIS A 2 -42.48 21.87 -7.81
C HIS A 2 -42.03 20.46 -7.35
N TYR A 3 -42.89 19.44 -7.50
CA TYR A 3 -42.62 18.08 -7.00
C TYR A 3 -42.06 17.11 -8.07
N TYR A 4 -41.98 17.49 -9.34
CA TYR A 4 -41.66 16.56 -10.42
C TYR A 4 -40.15 16.42 -10.73
N VAL A 5 -39.30 17.32 -10.21
CA VAL A 5 -37.84 17.29 -10.47
C VAL A 5 -37.07 16.49 -9.43
N LEU A 6 -37.63 16.33 -8.21
CA LEU A 6 -36.94 15.67 -7.08
C LEU A 6 -37.30 14.20 -6.84
N THR A 7 -38.33 13.65 -7.52
CA THR A 7 -38.86 12.30 -7.22
C THR A 7 -38.42 11.18 -8.17
N ARG A 8 -37.46 11.39 -9.05
CA ARG A 8 -36.91 10.32 -9.91
C ARG A 8 -35.51 9.85 -9.52
N LEU A 9 -35.27 9.73 -8.22
CA LEU A 9 -34.12 9.01 -7.62
C LEU A 9 -34.52 7.62 -7.11
N GLU A 10 -35.55 7.01 -7.67
CA GLU A 10 -35.90 5.63 -7.35
C GLU A 10 -35.04 4.64 -8.12
N LEU A 11 -34.47 3.76 -7.36
CA LEU A 11 -33.64 2.59 -7.68
C LEU A 11 -34.21 1.78 -8.85
N SER A 12 -33.54 1.76 -9.98
CA SER A 12 -33.69 0.71 -10.97
C SER A 12 -32.65 -0.39 -10.68
N THR A 13 -33.14 -1.53 -10.23
CA THR A 13 -32.41 -2.78 -10.10
C THR A 13 -31.84 -3.22 -11.44
N VAL A 14 -30.52 -3.40 -11.50
CA VAL A 14 -29.80 -3.92 -12.65
C VAL A 14 -29.90 -5.45 -12.65
N PRO A 15 -30.26 -6.10 -13.78
CA PRO A 15 -30.22 -7.57 -13.88
C PRO A 15 -28.80 -8.07 -14.04
N SER A 16 -28.49 -9.17 -13.34
CA SER A 16 -27.24 -9.92 -13.38
C SER A 16 -26.88 -10.41 -14.78
N ARG A 17 -25.63 -10.16 -15.23
CA ARG A 17 -25.06 -10.70 -16.49
C ARG A 17 -24.48 -12.09 -16.29
N PRO A 18 -24.52 -12.96 -17.32
CA PRO A 18 -23.86 -14.25 -17.31
C PRO A 18 -22.34 -14.11 -17.57
N SER A 19 -21.58 -14.98 -16.93
CA SER A 19 -20.13 -15.15 -17.08
C SER A 19 -19.74 -15.56 -18.50
N VAL A 20 -18.79 -14.83 -19.12
CA VAL A 20 -18.18 -15.21 -20.41
C VAL A 20 -16.70 -15.50 -20.20
N SER A 21 -16.31 -16.73 -20.52
CA SER A 21 -14.94 -17.21 -20.62
C SER A 21 -14.24 -16.66 -21.88
N PRO A 22 -12.90 -16.44 -21.90
CA PRO A 22 -12.19 -15.90 -23.06
C PRO A 22 -11.93 -16.97 -24.10
N PRO A 23 -11.99 -16.68 -25.42
CA PRO A 23 -11.60 -17.58 -26.49
C PRO A 23 -10.12 -17.43 -26.89
N PRO A 24 -9.50 -18.42 -27.52
CA PRO A 24 -8.10 -18.41 -27.91
C PRO A 24 -7.88 -17.90 -29.34
N GLY A 25 -6.82 -17.12 -29.50
CA GLY A 25 -5.86 -17.08 -30.61
C GLY A 25 -6.25 -16.67 -32.02
N LYS A 26 -5.55 -15.62 -32.47
CA LYS A 26 -5.08 -15.26 -33.82
C LYS A 26 -6.00 -14.56 -34.82
N ASP A 27 -5.44 -13.40 -35.26
CA ASP A 27 -5.59 -12.71 -36.54
C ASP A 27 -6.85 -11.87 -36.78
N SER A 28 -6.57 -10.59 -37.07
CA SER A 28 -7.46 -9.49 -37.41
C SER A 28 -8.20 -8.83 -36.25
N LEU A 29 -7.93 -7.53 -36.06
CA LEU A 29 -8.61 -6.62 -35.14
C LEU A 29 -10.11 -6.49 -35.50
N ILE A 30 -10.93 -7.43 -35.05
CA ILE A 30 -12.39 -7.35 -35.19
C ILE A 30 -12.94 -6.72 -33.92
N VAL A 31 -13.33 -5.46 -34.01
CA VAL A 31 -14.11 -4.78 -32.97
C VAL A 31 -15.52 -5.38 -32.99
N PRO A 32 -16.10 -5.83 -31.84
CA PRO A 32 -17.48 -6.32 -31.81
C PRO A 32 -18.44 -5.25 -32.32
N GLY A 33 -19.08 -5.49 -33.45
CA GLY A 33 -20.09 -4.62 -34.06
C GLY A 33 -19.66 -3.81 -35.31
N SER A 34 -18.44 -3.95 -35.86
CA SER A 34 -18.07 -3.36 -37.15
C SER A 34 -17.45 -4.39 -38.08
N SER A 35 -18.02 -4.54 -39.25
CA SER A 35 -17.57 -5.46 -40.30
C SER A 35 -16.39 -4.92 -41.15
N GLN A 36 -15.66 -3.89 -40.68
CA GLN A 36 -14.50 -3.34 -41.38
C GLN A 36 -13.30 -3.31 -40.45
N ALA A 37 -12.19 -3.90 -40.88
CA ALA A 37 -10.90 -3.78 -40.21
C ALA A 37 -10.46 -2.30 -40.23
N LEU A 38 -10.25 -1.72 -39.05
CA LEU A 38 -9.70 -0.37 -38.91
C LEU A 38 -8.22 -0.40 -39.33
N THR A 39 -7.90 0.27 -40.43
CA THR A 39 -6.52 0.43 -40.89
C THR A 39 -5.86 1.55 -40.10
N ILE A 40 -4.98 1.20 -39.15
CA ILE A 40 -4.21 2.15 -38.36
C ILE A 40 -3.24 2.93 -39.26
N PRO A 41 -2.96 4.23 -38.99
CA PRO A 41 -1.98 4.97 -39.77
C PRO A 41 -0.60 4.29 -39.74
N PRO A 42 0.08 4.16 -40.93
CA PRO A 42 1.33 3.39 -41.03
C PRO A 42 2.45 3.87 -40.11
N ASN A 43 2.50 5.16 -39.75
CA ASN A 43 3.51 5.67 -38.85
C ASN A 43 3.29 5.19 -37.41
N ILE A 44 2.05 5.04 -36.97
CA ILE A 44 1.74 4.46 -35.66
C ILE A 44 2.10 2.97 -35.65
N GLU A 45 1.76 2.22 -36.70
CA GLU A 45 2.10 0.79 -36.83
C GLU A 45 3.61 0.52 -36.82
N LYS A 46 4.44 1.46 -37.33
CA LYS A 46 5.90 1.36 -37.26
C LYS A 46 6.45 1.41 -35.82
N HIS A 47 5.77 2.12 -34.93
CA HIS A 47 6.23 2.33 -33.57
C HIS A 47 5.51 1.45 -32.54
N PHE A 48 4.29 0.99 -32.84
CA PHE A 48 3.43 0.25 -31.92
C PHE A 48 2.79 -0.95 -32.59
N GLN A 49 2.79 -2.10 -31.90
CA GLN A 49 2.25 -3.37 -32.40
C GLN A 49 1.38 -4.03 -31.32
N ASN A 50 0.66 -5.11 -31.70
CA ASN A 50 -0.20 -5.87 -30.80
C ASN A 50 -1.30 -5.00 -30.17
N LEU A 51 -2.08 -4.28 -31.00
CA LEU A 51 -3.17 -3.44 -30.54
C LEU A 51 -4.33 -4.30 -30.03
N GLU A 52 -4.69 -4.11 -28.76
CA GLU A 52 -5.84 -4.71 -28.12
C GLU A 52 -6.85 -3.64 -27.71
N PHE A 53 -8.10 -3.80 -28.12
CA PHE A 53 -9.16 -2.85 -27.73
C PHE A 53 -9.40 -2.93 -26.21
N ARG A 54 -9.53 -1.77 -25.56
CA ARG A 54 -9.79 -1.65 -24.14
C ARG A 54 -11.16 -1.07 -23.83
N PHE A 55 -11.42 0.16 -24.24
CA PHE A 55 -12.66 0.86 -23.91
C PHE A 55 -12.94 2.03 -24.86
N HIS A 56 -14.15 2.58 -24.74
CA HIS A 56 -14.55 3.83 -25.37
C HIS A 56 -14.51 4.98 -24.35
N ALA A 57 -14.00 6.15 -24.75
CA ALA A 57 -14.01 7.37 -23.95
C ALA A 57 -14.33 8.57 -24.85
N GLY A 58 -15.50 9.15 -24.66
CA GLY A 58 -15.99 10.21 -25.53
C GLY A 58 -15.99 9.77 -27.00
N TYR A 59 -15.24 10.47 -27.84
CA TYR A 59 -15.08 10.17 -29.29
C TYR A 59 -14.01 9.13 -29.57
N TRP A 60 -13.20 8.74 -28.58
CA TRP A 60 -12.05 7.88 -28.72
C TRP A 60 -12.36 6.41 -28.50
N LYS A 61 -11.76 5.55 -29.34
CA LYS A 61 -11.56 4.14 -29.06
C LYS A 61 -10.13 3.98 -28.54
N VAL A 62 -9.96 3.41 -27.37
CA VAL A 62 -8.66 3.26 -26.72
C VAL A 62 -8.20 1.83 -26.84
N PHE A 63 -6.97 1.64 -27.33
CA PHE A 63 -6.30 0.36 -27.47
C PHE A 63 -5.03 0.37 -26.64
N THR A 64 -4.64 -0.76 -26.06
CA THR A 64 -3.26 -0.95 -25.60
C THR A 64 -2.40 -1.46 -26.73
N ALA A 65 -1.14 -1.06 -26.75
CA ALA A 65 -0.16 -1.50 -27.73
C ALA A 65 1.22 -1.60 -27.11
N LYS A 66 2.08 -2.47 -27.68
CA LYS A 66 3.48 -2.59 -27.28
C LYS A 66 4.37 -1.78 -28.22
N SER A 67 5.35 -1.06 -27.67
CA SER A 67 6.35 -0.39 -28.47
C SER A 67 7.22 -1.39 -29.21
N VAL A 68 7.48 -1.15 -30.48
CA VAL A 68 8.39 -1.97 -31.31
C VAL A 68 9.82 -1.93 -30.77
N LEU A 69 10.22 -0.81 -30.15
CA LEU A 69 11.53 -0.64 -29.51
C LEU A 69 11.63 -1.32 -28.12
N GLY A 70 10.56 -1.93 -27.64
CA GLY A 70 10.58 -2.94 -26.57
C GLY A 70 10.39 -2.43 -25.15
N ASP A 71 10.48 -1.14 -24.87
CA ASP A 71 10.64 -0.69 -23.48
C ASP A 71 9.37 -0.20 -22.77
N LYS A 72 8.33 0.22 -23.50
CA LYS A 72 7.13 0.79 -22.84
C LYS A 72 5.86 0.46 -23.59
N ASP A 73 4.85 -0.01 -22.88
CA ASP A 73 3.49 -0.13 -23.37
C ASP A 73 2.88 1.26 -23.55
N ALA A 74 1.99 1.41 -24.53
CA ALA A 74 1.32 2.66 -24.85
C ALA A 74 -0.19 2.46 -25.00
N SER A 75 -0.94 3.56 -24.91
CA SER A 75 -2.35 3.60 -25.31
C SER A 75 -2.50 4.32 -26.63
N ILE A 76 -3.17 3.68 -27.59
CA ILE A 76 -3.48 4.26 -28.90
C ILE A 76 -4.93 4.72 -28.89
N PHE A 77 -5.11 6.01 -29.08
CA PHE A 77 -6.41 6.68 -29.19
C PHE A 77 -6.80 6.78 -30.66
N VAL A 78 -7.92 6.19 -31.02
CA VAL A 78 -8.39 6.12 -32.42
C VAL A 78 -9.74 6.83 -32.55
N PHE A 79 -9.81 7.81 -33.41
CA PHE A 79 -11.01 8.52 -33.79
C PHE A 79 -11.47 8.09 -35.20
N ASP A 80 -12.71 7.64 -35.31
CA ASP A 80 -13.33 7.15 -36.55
C ASP A 80 -14.06 8.29 -37.25
N LYS A 81 -13.51 8.78 -38.37
CA LYS A 81 -14.08 9.87 -39.14
C LYS A 81 -15.46 9.56 -39.76
N ALA A 82 -15.68 8.28 -40.12
CA ALA A 82 -16.92 7.84 -40.75
C ALA A 82 -18.12 7.93 -39.78
N LYS A 83 -17.87 7.66 -38.50
CA LYS A 83 -18.90 7.74 -37.43
C LYS A 83 -19.19 9.16 -36.98
N SER A 84 -18.33 10.11 -37.32
CA SER A 84 -18.41 11.53 -36.94
C SER A 84 -19.02 12.44 -37.98
N ASN A 85 -19.88 11.95 -38.90
CA ASN A 85 -20.55 12.73 -39.93
C ASN A 85 -21.52 13.79 -39.34
N ILE A 86 -21.02 14.59 -38.42
CA ILE A 86 -21.68 15.81 -37.96
C ILE A 86 -21.44 16.84 -39.04
N LYS A 87 -22.47 17.09 -39.87
CA LYS A 87 -22.41 18.12 -40.87
C LYS A 87 -22.06 19.45 -40.22
N ALA A 88 -21.03 20.10 -40.71
CA ALA A 88 -20.67 21.44 -40.25
C ALA A 88 -21.91 22.33 -40.30
N PRO A 89 -22.23 23.06 -39.23
CA PRO A 89 -23.37 23.97 -39.24
C PRO A 89 -23.16 25.05 -40.28
N PRO A 90 -24.25 25.62 -40.88
CA PRO A 90 -24.15 26.79 -41.73
C PRO A 90 -23.44 27.90 -40.94
N ARG A 91 -22.74 28.80 -41.63
CA ARG A 91 -22.03 29.94 -41.01
C ARG A 91 -22.87 30.60 -39.91
N ILE A 92 -22.39 30.63 -38.70
CA ILE A 92 -22.99 31.36 -37.58
C ILE A 92 -22.14 32.61 -37.36
N GLY A 93 -22.57 33.74 -37.88
CA GLY A 93 -21.86 35.01 -37.79
C GLY A 93 -20.48 35.01 -38.47
N ARG A 94 -19.42 35.45 -37.75
CA ARG A 94 -18.03 35.47 -38.23
C ARG A 94 -17.27 34.16 -38.03
N MET A 95 -17.88 33.14 -37.41
CA MET A 95 -17.22 31.85 -37.18
C MET A 95 -17.08 31.09 -38.51
N ASN A 96 -15.87 30.64 -38.78
CA ASN A 96 -15.59 29.72 -39.88
C ASN A 96 -16.30 28.38 -39.63
N LYS A 97 -16.68 27.68 -40.70
CA LYS A 97 -17.12 26.28 -40.58
C LYS A 97 -15.98 25.46 -39.98
N PHE A 98 -16.24 24.80 -38.88
CA PHE A 98 -15.33 23.79 -38.35
C PHE A 98 -16.07 22.47 -38.11
N ALA A 99 -15.38 21.38 -38.31
CA ALA A 99 -15.88 20.03 -38.11
C ALA A 99 -15.36 19.46 -36.80
N LEU A 100 -15.97 18.38 -36.34
CA LEU A 100 -15.48 17.63 -35.17
C LEU A 100 -14.00 17.19 -35.36
N ALA A 101 -13.62 16.81 -36.58
CA ALA A 101 -12.24 16.49 -36.93
C ALA A 101 -11.24 17.62 -36.64
N ASP A 102 -11.65 18.89 -36.81
CA ASP A 102 -10.80 20.05 -36.51
C ASP A 102 -10.61 20.22 -34.99
N LEU A 103 -11.66 19.96 -34.20
CA LEU A 103 -11.55 19.93 -32.74
C LEU A 103 -10.63 18.82 -32.25
N ILE A 104 -10.70 17.64 -32.85
CA ILE A 104 -9.81 16.51 -32.52
C ILE A 104 -8.34 16.87 -32.85
N LYS A 105 -8.07 17.50 -34.01
CA LYS A 105 -6.72 18.00 -34.34
C LYS A 105 -6.24 19.04 -33.34
N TYR A 106 -7.12 19.96 -32.97
CA TYR A 106 -6.78 20.99 -31.99
C TYR A 106 -6.47 20.38 -30.61
N GLU A 107 -7.33 19.47 -30.12
CA GLU A 107 -7.17 18.77 -28.87
C GLU A 107 -5.81 18.08 -28.76
N THR A 108 -5.46 17.28 -29.77
CA THR A 108 -4.21 16.50 -29.76
C THR A 108 -2.97 17.38 -29.91
N ASN A 109 -3.04 18.47 -30.67
CA ASN A 109 -1.96 19.46 -30.76
C ASN A 109 -1.73 20.17 -29.41
N GLN A 110 -2.81 20.55 -28.72
CA GLN A 110 -2.73 21.15 -27.39
C GLN A 110 -2.13 20.15 -26.40
N LEU A 111 -2.62 18.92 -26.38
CA LEU A 111 -2.09 17.86 -25.51
C LEU A 111 -0.60 17.63 -25.72
N SER A 112 -0.15 17.57 -26.98
CA SER A 112 1.27 17.35 -27.33
C SER A 112 2.18 18.51 -26.94
N SER A 113 1.64 19.72 -26.76
CA SER A 113 2.39 20.91 -26.31
C SER A 113 2.57 21.00 -24.79
N LEU A 114 1.84 20.18 -24.03
CA LEU A 114 1.80 20.22 -22.56
C LEU A 114 2.67 19.10 -21.97
N ASN A 115 3.49 19.43 -20.97
CA ASN A 115 4.31 18.46 -20.27
C ASN A 115 4.18 18.70 -18.75
N HIS A 116 3.37 17.87 -18.09
CA HIS A 116 3.19 17.91 -16.65
C HIS A 116 2.75 16.53 -16.12
N PRO A 117 3.19 16.10 -14.92
CA PRO A 117 2.87 14.77 -14.37
C PRO A 117 1.37 14.47 -14.22
N LYS A 118 0.50 15.48 -14.20
CA LYS A 118 -0.96 15.32 -14.06
C LYS A 118 -1.72 15.65 -15.36
N ILE A 119 -1.02 15.85 -16.46
CA ILE A 119 -1.56 15.92 -17.82
C ILE A 119 -1.20 14.61 -18.54
N LEU A 120 -2.10 14.09 -19.35
CA LEU A 120 -1.85 12.88 -20.14
C LEU A 120 -0.67 13.11 -21.09
N TYR A 121 0.38 12.29 -20.97
CA TYR A 121 1.58 12.45 -21.79
C TYR A 121 1.38 11.88 -23.19
N SER A 122 1.58 12.69 -24.23
CA SER A 122 1.56 12.28 -25.63
C SER A 122 2.92 11.69 -26.02
N MET A 123 2.96 10.39 -26.31
CA MET A 123 4.18 9.69 -26.75
C MET A 123 4.42 9.84 -28.27
N HIS A 124 3.34 9.91 -29.04
CA HIS A 124 3.38 10.11 -30.50
C HIS A 124 2.23 11.02 -30.91
N GLY A 125 2.54 12.01 -31.77
CA GLY A 125 1.56 13.00 -32.24
C GLY A 125 0.46 12.39 -33.09
N LEU A 126 -0.53 13.21 -33.43
CA LEU A 126 -1.67 12.81 -34.24
C LEU A 126 -1.24 12.42 -35.65
N GLU A 127 -1.60 11.24 -36.06
CA GLU A 127 -1.50 10.75 -37.44
C GLU A 127 -2.89 10.62 -38.07
N GLU A 128 -3.00 10.98 -39.31
CA GLU A 128 -4.27 10.98 -40.04
C GLU A 128 -4.21 10.04 -41.26
N SER A 129 -5.19 9.16 -41.39
CA SER A 129 -5.46 8.38 -42.59
C SER A 129 -6.79 8.82 -43.20
N LYS A 130 -7.20 8.17 -44.31
CA LYS A 130 -8.46 8.48 -44.99
C LYS A 130 -9.65 8.38 -44.01
N ASP A 131 -9.71 7.34 -43.21
CA ASP A 131 -10.89 6.95 -42.43
C ASP A 131 -10.76 7.24 -40.93
N ILE A 132 -9.53 7.38 -40.41
CA ILE A 132 -9.28 7.55 -38.99
C ILE A 132 -8.20 8.59 -38.69
N MET A 133 -8.21 9.09 -37.47
CA MET A 133 -7.12 9.80 -36.83
C MET A 133 -6.68 9.02 -35.57
N ALA A 134 -5.39 8.95 -35.31
CA ALA A 134 -4.90 8.27 -34.13
C ALA A 134 -3.65 8.95 -33.55
N PHE A 135 -3.48 8.88 -32.24
CA PHE A 135 -2.27 9.30 -31.52
C PHE A 135 -1.92 8.29 -30.43
N ALA A 136 -0.68 8.31 -29.93
CA ALA A 136 -0.25 7.47 -28.84
C ALA A 136 0.04 8.29 -27.58
N SER A 137 -0.38 7.75 -26.44
CA SER A 137 -0.10 8.29 -25.10
C SER A 137 0.59 7.28 -24.20
N GLU A 138 1.03 7.75 -23.02
CA GLU A 138 1.35 6.84 -21.90
C GLU A 138 0.18 5.89 -21.64
N ILE A 139 0.50 4.70 -21.09
CA ILE A 139 -0.53 3.68 -20.92
C ILE A 139 -1.61 4.11 -19.92
N VAL A 140 -2.86 4.09 -20.35
CA VAL A 140 -4.04 4.33 -19.52
C VAL A 140 -4.81 3.03 -19.31
N HIS A 141 -5.32 2.85 -18.10
CA HIS A 141 -6.02 1.63 -17.71
C HIS A 141 -7.54 1.81 -17.73
N PHE A 142 -8.01 3.00 -17.30
CA PHE A 142 -9.43 3.35 -17.25
C PHE A 142 -9.67 4.77 -17.74
N SER A 143 -10.89 5.04 -18.23
CA SER A 143 -11.47 6.38 -18.16
C SER A 143 -12.08 6.59 -16.77
N LEU A 144 -12.22 7.84 -16.33
CA LEU A 144 -12.82 8.11 -15.02
C LEU A 144 -14.26 7.56 -14.88
N PRO A 145 -15.13 7.67 -15.91
CA PRO A 145 -16.46 7.04 -15.86
C PRO A 145 -16.40 5.53 -15.63
N MET A 146 -15.50 4.85 -16.33
CA MET A 146 -15.32 3.41 -16.17
C MET A 146 -14.89 3.06 -14.74
N LEU A 147 -13.92 3.80 -14.18
CA LEU A 147 -13.45 3.58 -12.81
C LEU A 147 -14.56 3.77 -11.78
N ILE A 148 -15.36 4.83 -11.91
CA ILE A 148 -16.42 5.15 -10.93
C ILE A 148 -17.60 4.19 -11.02
N HIS A 149 -17.97 3.74 -12.23
CA HIS A 149 -19.15 2.89 -12.43
C HIS A 149 -18.89 1.39 -12.27
N ASP A 150 -17.72 0.93 -12.73
CA ASP A 150 -17.47 -0.51 -12.89
C ASP A 150 -16.65 -1.12 -11.75
N GLU A 151 -15.71 -0.38 -11.16
CA GLU A 151 -14.74 -0.98 -10.23
C GLU A 151 -14.94 -0.60 -8.76
N GLY A 152 -15.71 0.42 -8.47
CA GLY A 152 -15.73 0.99 -7.13
C GLY A 152 -14.35 1.58 -6.75
N ILE A 153 -14.32 2.66 -6.05
CA ILE A 153 -13.09 3.37 -5.74
C ILE A 153 -13.03 3.69 -4.23
N GLU A 154 -11.86 3.52 -3.65
CA GLU A 154 -11.61 3.87 -2.26
C GLU A 154 -11.66 5.38 -2.03
N ARG A 155 -12.23 5.81 -0.90
CA ARG A 155 -12.33 7.25 -0.56
C ARG A 155 -10.99 7.96 -0.59
N LEU A 156 -9.93 7.30 -0.15
CA LEU A 156 -8.57 7.86 -0.16
C LEU A 156 -8.07 8.06 -1.60
N GLU A 157 -8.37 7.13 -2.50
CA GLU A 157 -8.03 7.24 -3.92
C GLU A 157 -8.79 8.38 -4.60
N VAL A 158 -10.08 8.55 -4.27
CA VAL A 158 -10.87 9.70 -4.74
C VAL A 158 -10.23 11.03 -4.31
N LYS A 159 -9.91 11.19 -3.03
CA LYS A 159 -9.25 12.39 -2.52
C LYS A 159 -7.95 12.68 -3.26
N LEU A 160 -7.13 11.64 -3.46
CA LEU A 160 -5.85 11.75 -4.15
C LEU A 160 -6.03 12.11 -5.63
N GLY A 161 -7.00 11.48 -6.31
CA GLY A 161 -7.35 11.79 -7.69
C GLY A 161 -7.81 13.24 -7.86
N VAL A 162 -8.69 13.72 -6.98
CA VAL A 162 -9.13 15.13 -6.98
C VAL A 162 -7.96 16.08 -6.79
N LEU A 163 -7.03 15.79 -5.87
CA LEU A 163 -5.82 16.62 -5.69
C LEU A 163 -4.93 16.61 -6.95
N GLN A 164 -4.85 15.48 -7.66
CA GLN A 164 -4.11 15.41 -8.92
C GLN A 164 -4.76 16.27 -10.02
N LEU A 165 -6.11 16.34 -10.07
CA LEU A 165 -6.81 17.25 -10.98
C LEU A 165 -6.57 18.73 -10.59
N ILE A 166 -6.56 19.04 -9.29
CA ILE A 166 -6.23 20.39 -8.80
C ILE A 166 -4.80 20.77 -9.21
N ASP A 167 -3.83 19.87 -9.05
CA ASP A 167 -2.43 20.11 -9.43
C ASP A 167 -2.30 20.32 -10.96
N GLY A 168 -3.00 19.51 -11.76
CA GLY A 168 -3.03 19.65 -13.22
C GLY A 168 -3.65 20.97 -13.68
N LEU A 169 -4.79 21.36 -13.11
CA LEU A 169 -5.41 22.65 -13.41
C LEU A 169 -4.57 23.83 -12.93
N SER A 170 -3.93 23.71 -11.77
CA SER A 170 -3.01 24.72 -11.27
C SER A 170 -1.86 24.97 -12.26
N TYR A 171 -1.28 23.91 -12.82
CA TYR A 171 -0.29 24.02 -13.89
C TYR A 171 -0.86 24.72 -15.13
N LEU A 172 -2.05 24.33 -15.59
CA LEU A 172 -2.68 24.94 -16.76
C LEU A 172 -2.88 26.45 -16.57
N HIS A 173 -3.43 26.87 -15.42
CA HIS A 173 -3.75 28.26 -15.16
C HIS A 173 -2.52 29.14 -14.92
N ASN A 174 -1.53 28.62 -14.15
CA ASN A 174 -0.41 29.44 -13.68
C ASN A 174 0.83 29.36 -14.57
N SER A 175 1.13 28.17 -15.11
CA SER A 175 2.33 27.93 -15.90
C SER A 175 2.05 27.98 -17.41
N ALA A 176 1.10 27.17 -17.87
CA ALA A 176 0.76 27.09 -19.28
C ALA A 176 -0.10 28.28 -19.76
N LYS A 177 -0.79 28.98 -18.85
CA LYS A 177 -1.73 30.07 -19.16
C LYS A 177 -2.86 29.63 -20.08
N ILE A 178 -3.41 28.45 -19.84
CA ILE A 178 -4.48 27.82 -20.63
C ILE A 178 -5.68 27.57 -19.72
N LEU A 179 -6.87 27.91 -20.18
CA LEU A 179 -8.14 27.48 -19.63
C LEU A 179 -8.53 26.16 -20.31
N HIS A 180 -8.95 25.15 -19.55
CA HIS A 180 -9.35 23.86 -20.08
C HIS A 180 -10.69 23.94 -20.82
N GLY A 181 -11.68 24.64 -20.24
CA GLY A 181 -12.96 24.99 -20.85
C GLY A 181 -13.97 23.85 -21.01
N ASN A 182 -13.62 22.59 -20.70
CA ASN A 182 -14.53 21.45 -20.78
C ASN A 182 -14.06 20.30 -19.87
N LEU A 183 -13.85 20.57 -18.58
CA LEU A 183 -13.42 19.55 -17.62
C LEU A 183 -14.61 18.64 -17.26
N THR A 184 -14.69 17.49 -17.92
CA THR A 184 -15.76 16.49 -17.75
C THR A 184 -15.16 15.15 -17.31
N PRO A 185 -15.98 14.17 -16.89
CA PRO A 185 -15.49 12.82 -16.60
C PRO A 185 -14.72 12.19 -17.77
N ASP A 186 -15.14 12.40 -19.00
CA ASP A 186 -14.50 11.87 -20.21
C ASP A 186 -13.15 12.53 -20.53
N ALA A 187 -12.84 13.66 -19.90
CA ALA A 187 -11.55 14.35 -20.02
C ALA A 187 -10.50 13.81 -19.04
N VAL A 188 -10.82 12.83 -18.20
CA VAL A 188 -9.92 12.30 -17.18
C VAL A 188 -9.64 10.82 -17.43
N TYR A 189 -8.35 10.49 -17.51
CA TYR A 189 -7.85 9.12 -17.67
C TYR A 189 -7.05 8.69 -16.45
N VAL A 190 -7.06 7.38 -16.18
CA VAL A 190 -6.36 6.78 -15.04
C VAL A 190 -5.32 5.79 -15.55
N THR A 191 -4.06 5.99 -15.16
CA THR A 191 -2.94 5.14 -15.54
C THR A 191 -2.95 3.80 -14.79
N VAL A 192 -2.06 2.88 -15.18
CA VAL A 192 -1.86 1.60 -14.48
C VAL A 192 -1.46 1.82 -13.01
N SER A 193 -0.67 2.87 -12.73
CA SER A 193 -0.28 3.26 -11.37
C SER A 193 -1.34 4.09 -10.63
N ARG A 194 -2.59 4.05 -11.11
CA ARG A 194 -3.76 4.74 -10.50
C ARG A 194 -3.62 6.27 -10.43
N GLN A 195 -2.79 6.89 -11.29
CA GLN A 195 -2.70 8.34 -11.39
C GLN A 195 -3.77 8.89 -12.32
N TRP A 196 -4.43 9.95 -11.89
CA TRP A 196 -5.42 10.65 -12.70
C TRP A 196 -4.73 11.72 -13.55
N LYS A 197 -5.06 11.74 -14.83
CA LYS A 197 -4.46 12.60 -15.84
C LYS A 197 -5.55 13.38 -16.56
N ILE A 198 -5.35 14.68 -16.71
CA ILE A 198 -6.24 15.56 -17.50
C ILE A 198 -5.89 15.43 -18.99
N ALA A 199 -6.92 15.30 -19.81
CA ALA A 199 -6.88 15.32 -21.27
C ALA A 199 -8.12 16.09 -21.78
N GLY A 200 -8.57 15.91 -23.04
CA GLY A 200 -9.82 16.50 -23.54
C GLY A 200 -9.73 18.00 -23.81
N PHE A 201 -8.65 18.47 -24.40
CA PHE A 201 -8.36 19.89 -24.65
C PHE A 201 -9.07 20.49 -25.86
N SER A 202 -10.16 19.90 -26.38
CA SER A 202 -10.89 20.35 -27.57
C SER A 202 -11.38 21.81 -27.50
N PHE A 203 -11.68 22.28 -26.28
CA PHE A 203 -12.23 23.62 -26.02
C PHE A 203 -11.28 24.50 -25.20
N SER A 204 -10.03 24.08 -25.07
CA SER A 204 -9.04 24.86 -24.33
C SER A 204 -8.69 26.16 -25.05
N VAL A 205 -8.37 27.18 -24.27
CA VAL A 205 -8.02 28.49 -24.82
C VAL A 205 -6.85 29.12 -24.06
N ALA A 206 -5.93 29.74 -24.80
CA ALA A 206 -4.81 30.46 -24.20
C ALA A 206 -5.26 31.83 -23.68
N ALA A 207 -4.66 32.30 -22.59
CA ALA A 207 -4.91 33.61 -22.03
C ALA A 207 -4.45 34.73 -23.01
N LYS A 208 -5.24 35.77 -23.16
CA LYS A 208 -4.85 37.00 -23.87
C LYS A 208 -4.16 37.99 -22.94
N GLU A 209 -4.63 38.06 -21.72
CA GLU A 209 -4.13 38.88 -20.63
C GLU A 209 -4.11 38.02 -19.33
N PRO A 210 -3.45 38.44 -18.26
CA PRO A 210 -3.44 37.69 -16.99
C PRO A 210 -4.86 37.34 -16.53
N ASN A 211 -5.14 36.04 -16.40
CA ASN A 211 -6.44 35.48 -16.02
C ASN A 211 -7.64 35.91 -16.88
N CYS A 212 -7.40 36.22 -18.14
CA CYS A 212 -8.42 36.63 -19.10
C CYS A 212 -8.38 35.76 -20.35
N TYR A 213 -9.40 34.94 -20.54
CA TYR A 213 -9.46 33.93 -21.59
C TYR A 213 -10.61 34.23 -22.57
N PRO A 214 -10.42 34.08 -23.89
CA PRO A 214 -11.50 34.23 -24.87
C PRO A 214 -12.67 33.30 -24.55
N CYS A 215 -13.88 33.81 -24.60
CA CYS A 215 -15.09 33.04 -24.38
C CYS A 215 -15.91 32.95 -25.65
N PHE A 216 -16.36 31.74 -25.98
CA PHE A 216 -17.39 31.51 -27.02
C PHE A 216 -18.66 31.06 -26.29
N PRO A 217 -19.69 31.93 -26.18
CA PRO A 217 -20.90 31.60 -25.47
C PRO A 217 -21.59 30.35 -26.01
N TRP A 218 -22.08 29.51 -25.12
CA TRP A 218 -22.82 28.31 -25.48
C TRP A 218 -24.13 28.67 -26.19
N THR A 219 -24.53 27.93 -27.25
CA THR A 219 -25.69 28.27 -28.06
C THR A 219 -26.46 27.04 -28.52
N LYS A 220 -27.79 27.13 -28.55
CA LYS A 220 -28.68 26.09 -29.15
C LYS A 220 -28.45 25.89 -30.67
N LYS A 221 -27.72 26.81 -31.33
CA LYS A 221 -27.47 26.77 -32.79
C LYS A 221 -26.34 25.81 -33.17
N LEU A 222 -25.46 25.45 -32.24
CA LEU A 222 -24.40 24.48 -32.47
C LEU A 222 -24.80 23.08 -31.95
N PRO A 223 -24.38 22.02 -32.66
CA PRO A 223 -24.51 20.67 -32.15
C PRO A 223 -23.78 20.52 -30.80
N PRO A 224 -24.30 19.70 -29.85
CA PRO A 224 -23.63 19.48 -28.57
C PRO A 224 -22.18 18.99 -28.69
N SER A 225 -21.86 18.23 -29.74
CA SER A 225 -20.51 17.73 -30.02
C SER A 225 -19.50 18.80 -30.47
N LEU A 226 -19.95 19.99 -30.83
CA LEU A 226 -19.11 21.10 -31.29
C LEU A 226 -19.02 22.22 -30.24
N GLN A 227 -19.42 22.00 -29.03
CA GLN A 227 -19.33 22.94 -27.91
C GLN A 227 -19.11 22.18 -26.59
N PRO A 228 -18.67 22.84 -25.49
CA PRO A 228 -18.47 22.21 -24.21
C PRO A 228 -19.76 21.57 -23.67
N ASP A 229 -19.61 20.54 -22.83
CA ASP A 229 -20.76 19.89 -22.17
C ASP A 229 -21.44 20.88 -21.20
N LEU A 230 -22.69 21.21 -21.47
CA LEU A 230 -23.47 22.18 -20.72
C LEU A 230 -23.58 21.81 -19.23
N ASP A 231 -23.64 20.52 -18.91
CA ASP A 231 -23.83 20.05 -17.55
C ASP A 231 -22.59 20.27 -16.65
N PHE A 232 -21.42 20.55 -17.24
CA PHE A 232 -20.19 20.87 -16.52
C PHE A 232 -19.72 22.31 -16.73
N LEU A 233 -20.41 23.08 -17.60
CA LEU A 233 -20.01 24.42 -17.99
C LEU A 233 -20.39 25.44 -16.89
N ALA A 234 -19.55 26.45 -16.70
CA ALA A 234 -19.82 27.54 -15.76
C ALA A 234 -20.92 28.52 -16.31
N PRO A 235 -21.75 29.10 -15.43
CA PRO A 235 -22.90 29.92 -15.86
C PRO A 235 -22.51 31.19 -16.61
N GLU A 236 -21.32 31.74 -16.46
CA GLU A 236 -20.82 32.89 -17.17
C GLU A 236 -20.73 32.66 -18.70
N TYR A 237 -20.59 31.43 -19.18
CA TYR A 237 -20.63 31.09 -20.60
C TYR A 237 -21.99 31.31 -21.25
N LEU A 238 -23.05 31.51 -20.46
CA LEU A 238 -24.41 31.72 -20.93
C LEU A 238 -24.82 33.20 -20.91
N GLN A 239 -23.96 34.08 -20.41
CA GLN A 239 -24.27 35.50 -20.36
C GLN A 239 -24.23 36.12 -21.76
N PRO A 240 -25.26 36.88 -22.12
CA PRO A 240 -25.27 37.60 -23.40
C PRO A 240 -24.07 38.55 -23.49
N ASN A 241 -23.38 38.54 -24.63
CA ASN A 241 -22.23 39.40 -24.91
C ASN A 241 -20.95 39.12 -24.06
N GLN A 242 -20.86 37.99 -23.38
CA GLN A 242 -19.64 37.60 -22.69
C GLN A 242 -18.53 37.29 -23.70
N VAL A 243 -17.44 38.03 -23.64
CA VAL A 243 -16.32 37.93 -24.60
C VAL A 243 -15.14 37.21 -23.96
N THR A 244 -15.03 37.29 -22.63
CA THR A 244 -13.93 36.71 -21.86
C THR A 244 -14.43 36.06 -20.59
N VAL A 245 -13.72 35.02 -20.13
CA VAL A 245 -13.93 34.35 -18.84
C VAL A 245 -12.61 34.29 -18.09
N THR A 246 -12.68 33.95 -16.82
CA THR A 246 -11.50 33.74 -15.94
C THR A 246 -11.26 32.26 -15.67
N SER A 247 -10.15 31.93 -15.02
CA SER A 247 -9.85 30.56 -14.56
C SER A 247 -10.89 30.01 -13.57
N ALA A 248 -11.71 30.89 -12.96
CA ALA A 248 -12.82 30.49 -12.08
C ALA A 248 -13.89 29.65 -12.81
N ALA A 249 -13.94 29.70 -14.15
CA ALA A 249 -14.83 28.83 -14.93
C ALA A 249 -14.43 27.35 -14.85
N ASP A 250 -13.14 27.02 -14.95
CA ASP A 250 -12.65 25.65 -14.73
C ASP A 250 -12.80 25.20 -13.27
N VAL A 251 -12.70 26.13 -12.32
CA VAL A 251 -12.94 25.84 -10.88
C VAL A 251 -14.39 25.40 -10.66
N PHE A 252 -15.36 26.06 -11.32
CA PHE A 252 -16.75 25.62 -11.30
C PHE A 252 -16.91 24.22 -11.90
N SER A 253 -16.33 23.98 -13.09
CA SER A 253 -16.37 22.67 -13.76
C SER A 253 -15.75 21.56 -12.90
N LEU A 254 -14.63 21.85 -12.21
CA LEU A 254 -14.04 20.94 -11.24
C LEU A 254 -14.98 20.66 -10.06
N GLY A 255 -15.67 21.68 -9.55
CA GLY A 255 -16.67 21.50 -8.48
C GLY A 255 -17.80 20.56 -8.89
N VAL A 256 -18.35 20.73 -10.09
CA VAL A 256 -19.37 19.82 -10.64
C VAL A 256 -18.80 18.42 -10.81
N LEU A 257 -17.58 18.28 -11.31
CA LEU A 257 -16.90 16.99 -11.47
C LEU A 257 -16.68 16.28 -10.11
N ILE A 258 -16.28 17.01 -9.08
CA ILE A 258 -16.16 16.46 -7.72
C ILE A 258 -17.53 15.93 -7.23
N CYS A 259 -18.61 16.69 -7.42
CA CYS A 259 -19.95 16.24 -7.07
C CYS A 259 -20.32 14.96 -7.84
N TRP A 260 -20.02 14.90 -9.14
CA TRP A 260 -20.25 13.72 -9.97
C TRP A 260 -19.49 12.49 -9.44
N ILE A 261 -18.23 12.64 -9.06
CA ILE A 261 -17.39 11.55 -8.50
C ILE A 261 -17.98 11.03 -7.17
N TYR A 262 -18.27 11.94 -6.24
CA TYR A 262 -18.76 11.57 -4.92
C TYR A 262 -20.19 11.03 -4.92
N SER A 263 -20.98 11.34 -5.94
CA SER A 263 -22.33 10.79 -6.14
C SER A 263 -22.34 9.46 -6.92
N GLY A 264 -21.17 8.86 -7.19
CA GLY A 264 -21.06 7.60 -7.93
C GLY A 264 -21.48 7.73 -9.40
N GLY A 265 -21.11 8.84 -10.06
CA GLY A 265 -21.37 9.07 -11.47
C GLY A 265 -22.72 9.73 -11.78
N LYS A 266 -23.45 10.22 -10.77
CA LYS A 266 -24.71 10.95 -10.99
C LYS A 266 -24.43 12.42 -11.31
N ARG A 267 -25.08 12.96 -12.34
CA ARG A 267 -24.94 14.36 -12.71
C ARG A 267 -25.61 15.26 -11.67
N LEU A 268 -24.88 16.28 -11.19
CA LEU A 268 -25.44 17.36 -10.36
C LEU A 268 -26.33 18.28 -11.19
N ILE A 269 -25.89 18.58 -12.41
CA ILE A 269 -26.62 19.34 -13.42
C ILE A 269 -26.95 18.37 -14.55
N ASP A 270 -28.24 18.16 -14.84
CA ASP A 270 -28.73 17.36 -15.98
C ASP A 270 -29.67 18.23 -16.82
N ALA A 271 -29.07 19.13 -17.56
CA ALA A 271 -29.79 20.12 -18.38
C ALA A 271 -30.30 19.55 -19.70
N LYS A 272 -29.84 18.38 -20.13
CA LYS A 272 -30.21 17.76 -21.44
C LYS A 272 -30.05 18.71 -22.62
N ASN A 273 -28.99 19.50 -22.64
CA ASN A 273 -28.71 20.54 -23.62
C ASN A 273 -29.83 21.62 -23.72
N ASN A 274 -30.57 21.87 -22.64
CA ASN A 274 -31.60 22.90 -22.57
C ASN A 274 -31.15 24.03 -21.61
N LEU A 275 -31.03 25.26 -22.15
CA LEU A 275 -30.59 26.43 -21.39
C LEU A 275 -31.53 26.81 -20.24
N GLU A 276 -32.84 26.70 -20.46
CA GLU A 276 -33.84 27.04 -19.43
C GLU A 276 -33.76 26.06 -18.25
N THR A 277 -33.65 24.77 -18.56
CA THR A 277 -33.46 23.73 -17.55
C THR A 277 -32.14 23.97 -16.80
N TYR A 278 -31.05 24.29 -17.50
CA TYR A 278 -29.76 24.60 -16.89
C TYR A 278 -29.86 25.79 -15.93
N GLN A 279 -30.48 26.88 -16.31
CA GLN A 279 -30.65 28.08 -15.48
C GLN A 279 -31.45 27.78 -14.21
N ILE A 280 -32.50 26.97 -14.30
CA ILE A 280 -33.30 26.55 -13.15
C ILE A 280 -32.44 25.72 -12.16
N ILE A 281 -31.69 24.73 -12.68
CA ILE A 281 -30.86 23.84 -11.84
C ILE A 281 -29.73 24.65 -11.18
N VAL A 282 -29.05 25.53 -11.93
CA VAL A 282 -27.99 26.37 -11.39
C VAL A 282 -28.50 27.31 -10.29
N GLY A 283 -29.72 27.82 -10.41
CA GLY A 283 -30.38 28.59 -9.36
C GLY A 283 -30.67 27.81 -8.08
N GLN A 284 -30.67 26.46 -8.14
CA GLN A 284 -30.97 25.54 -7.02
C GLN A 284 -29.78 24.67 -6.62
N LEU A 285 -28.54 25.03 -7.01
CA LEU A 285 -27.33 24.23 -6.74
C LEU A 285 -27.11 23.96 -5.25
N THR A 286 -27.43 24.90 -4.37
CA THR A 286 -27.31 24.72 -2.93
C THR A 286 -28.23 23.60 -2.42
N GLU A 287 -29.44 23.50 -2.96
CA GLU A 287 -30.39 22.44 -2.62
C GLU A 287 -29.90 21.08 -3.17
N ALA A 288 -29.39 21.07 -4.39
CA ALA A 288 -28.81 19.88 -5.01
C ALA A 288 -27.59 19.35 -4.22
N LEU A 289 -26.72 20.25 -3.72
CA LEU A 289 -25.60 19.88 -2.83
C LEU A 289 -26.07 19.31 -1.49
N ASN A 290 -27.20 19.76 -0.97
CA ASN A 290 -27.77 19.19 0.27
C ASN A 290 -28.21 17.75 0.06
N CYS A 291 -28.71 17.39 -1.13
CA CYS A 291 -29.12 16.02 -1.43
C CYS A 291 -27.96 15.00 -1.44
N ILE A 292 -26.73 15.46 -1.70
CA ILE A 292 -25.51 14.62 -1.71
C ILE A 292 -24.56 14.91 -0.54
N SER A 293 -25.06 15.61 0.48
CA SER A 293 -24.25 16.07 1.62
C SER A 293 -23.62 14.93 2.43
N GLU A 294 -24.27 13.78 2.55
CA GLU A 294 -23.75 12.60 3.25
C GLU A 294 -22.50 12.04 2.54
N GLN A 295 -22.51 12.00 1.21
CA GLN A 295 -21.41 11.51 0.39
C GLN A 295 -20.21 12.47 0.44
N LEU A 296 -20.45 13.77 0.43
CA LEU A 296 -19.41 14.81 0.44
C LEU A 296 -18.79 14.99 1.83
N GLY A 297 -19.60 14.89 2.87
CA GLY A 297 -19.24 15.32 4.22
C GLY A 297 -19.21 16.85 4.39
N PRO A 298 -19.27 17.36 5.63
CA PRO A 298 -19.52 18.78 5.88
C PRO A 298 -18.41 19.70 5.32
N ASN A 299 -17.15 19.37 5.52
CA ASN A 299 -16.04 20.22 5.10
C ASN A 299 -15.96 20.40 3.58
N LEU A 300 -16.23 19.35 2.81
CA LEU A 300 -16.21 19.42 1.34
C LEU A 300 -17.45 20.11 0.83
N ARG A 301 -18.64 19.79 1.36
CA ARG A 301 -19.91 20.42 1.01
C ARG A 301 -19.86 21.95 1.14
N ASP A 302 -19.41 22.45 2.30
CA ASP A 302 -19.35 23.90 2.56
C ASP A 302 -18.36 24.61 1.64
N SER A 303 -17.27 23.94 1.28
CA SER A 303 -16.33 24.46 0.30
C SER A 303 -16.91 24.45 -1.11
N LEU A 304 -17.64 23.40 -1.50
CA LEU A 304 -18.29 23.31 -2.81
C LEU A 304 -19.41 24.35 -3.00
N CYS A 305 -20.09 24.77 -1.93
CA CYS A 305 -21.02 25.90 -2.01
C CYS A 305 -20.36 27.18 -2.54
N LYS A 306 -19.10 27.43 -2.16
CA LYS A 306 -18.32 28.59 -2.68
C LYS A 306 -17.82 28.33 -4.10
N VAL A 307 -17.31 27.11 -4.38
CA VAL A 307 -16.79 26.71 -5.70
C VAL A 307 -17.87 26.81 -6.78
N LEU A 308 -19.10 26.44 -6.46
CA LEU A 308 -20.25 26.45 -7.35
C LEU A 308 -21.08 27.74 -7.28
N SER A 309 -20.56 28.80 -6.65
CA SER A 309 -21.24 30.10 -6.59
C SER A 309 -21.47 30.67 -8.00
N ALA A 310 -22.64 31.26 -8.22
CA ALA A 310 -22.91 32.04 -9.41
C ALA A 310 -22.06 33.32 -9.48
N ASP A 311 -21.68 33.85 -8.33
CA ASP A 311 -20.75 34.96 -8.19
C ASP A 311 -19.30 34.45 -8.35
N ILE A 312 -18.64 34.92 -9.42
CA ILE A 312 -17.29 34.49 -9.80
C ILE A 312 -16.25 34.85 -8.73
N ASP A 313 -16.43 35.97 -8.05
CA ASP A 313 -15.48 36.49 -7.05
C ASP A 313 -15.50 35.68 -5.74
N GLN A 314 -16.56 34.93 -5.48
CA GLN A 314 -16.64 34.03 -4.34
C GLN A 314 -15.92 32.70 -4.57
N ARG A 315 -15.62 32.34 -5.80
CA ARG A 315 -14.94 31.09 -6.12
C ARG A 315 -13.46 31.17 -5.74
N PRO A 316 -12.93 30.19 -5.00
CA PRO A 316 -11.51 30.17 -4.67
C PRO A 316 -10.67 29.94 -5.94
N SER A 317 -9.39 30.33 -5.89
CA SER A 317 -8.45 29.84 -6.91
C SER A 317 -8.26 28.32 -6.80
N VAL A 318 -7.84 27.68 -7.88
CA VAL A 318 -7.66 26.21 -7.91
C VAL A 318 -6.66 25.75 -6.83
N GLN A 319 -5.61 26.52 -6.53
CA GLN A 319 -4.63 26.18 -5.49
C GLN A 319 -5.24 26.15 -4.09
N LEU A 320 -6.17 27.08 -3.80
CA LEU A 320 -6.85 27.11 -2.50
C LEU A 320 -7.77 25.90 -2.30
N MET A 321 -8.22 25.25 -3.36
CA MET A 321 -8.99 24.02 -3.25
C MET A 321 -8.18 22.85 -2.62
N ALA A 322 -6.87 22.80 -2.83
CA ALA A 322 -6.01 21.80 -2.20
C ALA A 322 -5.92 21.96 -0.67
N LEU A 323 -6.24 23.15 -0.14
CA LEU A 323 -6.18 23.46 1.29
C LEU A 323 -7.51 23.22 2.02
N ILE A 324 -8.53 22.71 1.32
CA ILE A 324 -9.79 22.34 1.96
C ILE A 324 -9.54 21.27 3.03
N LYS A 325 -10.13 21.46 4.22
CA LYS A 325 -9.98 20.58 5.38
C LYS A 325 -10.29 19.11 5.10
N HIS A 326 -11.07 18.84 4.06
CA HIS A 326 -11.38 17.50 3.57
C HIS A 326 -10.13 16.72 3.12
N PHE A 327 -9.10 17.41 2.65
CA PHE A 327 -7.83 16.85 2.20
C PHE A 327 -6.72 16.87 3.27
N ASP A 328 -7.02 17.35 4.49
CA ASP A 328 -6.10 17.29 5.62
C ASP A 328 -6.11 15.89 6.24
N ASP A 329 -5.31 15.01 5.66
CA ASP A 329 -5.29 13.58 5.97
C ASP A 329 -3.83 13.08 5.87
N PRO A 330 -3.24 12.55 6.98
CA PRO A 330 -1.86 12.07 6.97
C PRO A 330 -1.59 10.97 5.94
N ALA A 331 -2.56 10.05 5.72
CA ALA A 331 -2.43 9.00 4.72
C ALA A 331 -2.38 9.60 3.31
N LEU A 332 -3.22 10.60 3.03
CA LEU A 332 -3.23 11.31 1.78
C LEU A 332 -1.92 12.07 1.53
N SER A 333 -1.40 12.74 2.57
CA SER A 333 -0.10 13.43 2.52
C SER A 333 1.04 12.46 2.22
N ALA A 334 1.07 11.30 2.89
CA ALA A 334 2.07 10.26 2.63
C ALA A 334 2.00 9.72 1.20
N MET A 335 0.79 9.50 0.67
CA MET A 335 0.60 9.02 -0.70
C MET A 335 1.06 10.06 -1.74
N ARG A 336 0.82 11.35 -1.51
CA ARG A 336 1.34 12.42 -2.39
C ARG A 336 2.86 12.48 -2.38
N GLN A 337 3.48 12.44 -1.19
CA GLN A 337 4.95 12.41 -1.07
C GLN A 337 5.56 11.18 -1.76
N LEU A 338 4.87 10.03 -1.71
CA LEU A 338 5.29 8.82 -2.43
C LEU A 338 5.24 9.01 -3.95
N ASP A 339 4.22 9.69 -4.48
CA ASP A 339 4.14 9.99 -5.91
C ASP A 339 5.33 10.84 -6.39
N ASP A 340 5.83 11.73 -5.54
CA ASP A 340 6.90 12.67 -5.85
C ASP A 340 8.30 12.17 -5.40
N ILE A 341 8.40 10.93 -4.86
CA ILE A 341 9.65 10.40 -4.27
C ILE A 341 10.82 10.36 -5.25
N ALA A 342 10.56 10.22 -6.55
CA ALA A 342 11.58 10.27 -7.59
C ALA A 342 12.27 11.64 -7.67
N GLN A 343 11.58 12.71 -7.30
CA GLN A 343 12.08 14.09 -7.35
C GLN A 343 12.92 14.45 -6.12
N VAL A 344 12.87 13.64 -5.07
CA VAL A 344 13.71 13.82 -3.88
C VAL A 344 15.08 13.25 -4.18
N PHE A 345 16.11 14.11 -4.22
CA PHE A 345 17.48 13.69 -4.52
C PHE A 345 18.25 13.18 -3.29
N ASP A 346 17.91 13.66 -2.10
CA ASP A 346 18.60 13.28 -0.86
C ASP A 346 18.13 11.89 -0.36
N PRO A 347 19.04 10.88 -0.32
CA PRO A 347 18.74 9.55 0.20
C PRO A 347 18.27 9.56 1.66
N SER A 348 18.77 10.50 2.48
CA SER A 348 18.39 10.59 3.90
C SER A 348 16.93 11.02 4.07
N GLN A 349 16.47 11.95 3.23
CA GLN A 349 15.07 12.36 3.21
C GLN A 349 14.17 11.23 2.73
N LYS A 350 14.57 10.48 1.68
CA LYS A 350 13.86 9.27 1.24
C LYS A 350 13.77 8.24 2.36
N ALA A 351 14.90 7.97 3.01
CA ALA A 351 14.97 7.00 4.11
C ALA A 351 14.06 7.40 5.27
N HIS A 352 14.07 8.67 5.67
CA HIS A 352 13.19 9.20 6.72
C HIS A 352 11.72 9.08 6.33
N PHE A 353 11.36 9.48 5.12
CA PHE A 353 9.98 9.36 4.62
C PHE A 353 9.48 7.92 4.69
N LEU A 354 10.25 6.96 4.15
CA LEU A 354 9.87 5.54 4.09
C LEU A 354 9.74 4.92 5.49
N SER A 355 10.74 5.17 6.37
CA SER A 355 10.79 4.50 7.69
C SER A 355 9.91 5.13 8.75
N HIS A 356 9.45 6.37 8.57
CA HIS A 356 8.64 7.10 9.56
C HIS A 356 7.31 7.55 8.97
N THR A 357 7.30 8.44 7.97
CA THR A 357 6.06 9.03 7.47
C THR A 357 5.14 8.01 6.81
N LEU A 358 5.66 7.25 5.83
CA LEU A 358 4.89 6.25 5.12
C LEU A 358 4.51 5.09 6.05
N HIS A 359 5.47 4.60 6.85
CA HIS A 359 5.21 3.50 7.79
C HIS A 359 4.11 3.85 8.80
N ALA A 360 4.12 5.06 9.35
CA ALA A 360 3.08 5.54 10.27
C ALA A 360 1.70 5.72 9.59
N ALA A 361 1.68 6.01 8.29
CA ALA A 361 0.44 6.20 7.53
C ALA A 361 -0.21 4.87 7.07
N LEU A 362 0.57 3.79 6.91
CA LEU A 362 0.10 2.49 6.39
C LEU A 362 -1.16 1.94 7.07
N PRO A 363 -1.32 1.99 8.40
CA PRO A 363 -2.54 1.51 9.06
C PRO A 363 -3.82 2.22 8.62
N SER A 364 -3.69 3.46 8.12
CA SER A 364 -4.82 4.29 7.64
C SER A 364 -5.02 4.19 6.13
N ILE A 365 -4.13 3.50 5.40
CA ILE A 365 -4.23 3.30 3.96
C ILE A 365 -4.88 1.94 3.70
N PRO A 366 -5.96 1.85 2.92
CA PRO A 366 -6.58 0.58 2.52
C PRO A 366 -5.58 -0.38 1.86
N GLU A 367 -5.67 -1.66 2.17
CA GLU A 367 -4.76 -2.69 1.66
C GLU A 367 -4.69 -2.72 0.13
N ASN A 368 -5.82 -2.52 -0.54
CA ASN A 368 -5.84 -2.47 -2.00
C ASN A 368 -4.84 -1.44 -2.56
N LEU A 369 -4.70 -0.28 -1.92
CA LEU A 369 -3.76 0.76 -2.34
C LEU A 369 -2.29 0.41 -2.04
N TRP A 370 -2.03 -0.51 -1.10
CA TRP A 370 -0.67 -1.00 -0.88
C TRP A 370 -0.13 -1.70 -2.14
N PHE A 371 -0.97 -2.51 -2.79
CA PHE A 371 -0.58 -3.34 -3.94
C PHE A 371 -0.81 -2.69 -5.29
N THR A 372 -1.77 -1.77 -5.38
CA THR A 372 -2.07 -1.07 -6.65
C THR A 372 -1.27 0.22 -6.81
N ARG A 373 -0.74 0.79 -5.72
CA ARG A 373 -0.07 2.09 -5.76
C ARG A 373 1.29 2.12 -5.06
N ILE A 374 1.40 1.65 -3.80
CA ILE A 374 2.66 1.75 -3.04
C ILE A 374 3.70 0.78 -3.60
N LEU A 375 3.38 -0.49 -3.71
CA LEU A 375 4.30 -1.52 -4.18
C LEU A 375 4.79 -1.28 -5.62
N PRO A 376 3.96 -0.88 -6.60
CA PRO A 376 4.43 -0.50 -7.91
C PRO A 376 5.44 0.65 -7.88
N ARG A 377 5.25 1.66 -7.01
CA ARG A 377 6.22 2.76 -6.84
C ARG A 377 7.56 2.29 -6.28
N PHE A 378 7.53 1.36 -5.33
CA PHE A 378 8.75 0.73 -4.84
C PHE A 378 9.48 -0.01 -5.98
N ASN A 379 8.76 -0.75 -6.80
CA ASN A 379 9.34 -1.49 -7.93
C ASN A 379 9.92 -0.56 -9.00
N GLU A 380 9.23 0.54 -9.34
CA GLU A 380 9.64 1.47 -10.40
C GLU A 380 10.81 2.37 -9.99
N GLN A 381 10.87 2.80 -8.73
CA GLN A 381 11.71 3.93 -8.32
C GLN A 381 12.75 3.58 -7.25
N LEU A 382 12.60 2.48 -6.52
CA LEU A 382 13.41 2.16 -5.35
C LEU A 382 14.04 0.76 -5.40
N SER A 383 13.73 -0.04 -6.43
CA SER A 383 14.22 -1.43 -6.54
C SER A 383 15.75 -1.54 -6.56
N ASP A 384 16.43 -0.56 -7.16
CA ASP A 384 17.87 -0.57 -7.35
C ASP A 384 18.64 0.18 -6.24
N SER A 385 17.89 0.81 -5.32
CA SER A 385 18.45 1.61 -4.23
C SER A 385 18.71 0.76 -2.98
N VAL A 386 19.76 -0.05 -3.02
CA VAL A 386 20.12 -0.97 -1.91
C VAL A 386 20.33 -0.24 -0.58
N GLU A 387 20.84 1.00 -0.62
CA GLU A 387 21.02 1.85 0.56
C GLU A 387 19.72 2.16 1.31
N LEU A 388 18.58 2.12 0.61
CA LEU A 388 17.26 2.36 1.20
C LEU A 388 16.58 1.11 1.75
N TYR A 389 17.15 -0.09 1.57
CA TYR A 389 16.51 -1.34 1.97
C TYR A 389 16.22 -1.41 3.48
N THR A 390 17.08 -0.82 4.32
CA THR A 390 16.81 -0.71 5.76
C THR A 390 15.55 0.09 6.06
N SER A 391 15.30 1.17 5.30
CA SER A 391 14.13 2.02 5.48
C SER A 391 12.88 1.43 4.83
N LEU A 392 13.04 0.75 3.68
CA LEU A 392 11.98 0.03 2.99
C LEU A 392 11.50 -1.20 3.73
N SER A 393 12.37 -1.86 4.52
CA SER A 393 11.99 -3.07 5.24
C SER A 393 10.87 -2.81 6.25
N LYS A 394 10.81 -1.64 6.90
CA LYS A 394 9.73 -1.32 7.85
C LYS A 394 8.34 -1.35 7.23
N PRO A 395 8.04 -0.54 6.17
CA PRO A 395 6.73 -0.61 5.51
C PRO A 395 6.47 -1.97 4.86
N LEU A 396 7.46 -2.63 4.26
CA LEU A 396 7.28 -3.93 3.61
C LEU A 396 6.95 -5.05 4.62
N PHE A 397 7.59 -5.08 5.78
CA PHE A 397 7.26 -6.04 6.84
C PHE A 397 5.90 -5.76 7.47
N PHE A 398 5.53 -4.49 7.64
CA PHE A 398 4.18 -4.12 8.07
C PHE A 398 3.12 -4.63 7.07
N MET A 399 3.33 -4.40 5.78
CA MET A 399 2.44 -4.89 4.72
C MET A 399 2.36 -6.43 4.74
N LEU A 400 3.51 -7.12 4.89
CA LEU A 400 3.55 -8.58 4.96
C LEU A 400 2.80 -9.12 6.19
N GLU A 401 2.91 -8.46 7.32
CA GLU A 401 2.25 -8.90 8.56
C GLU A 401 0.73 -8.76 8.51
N HIS A 402 0.24 -7.67 7.89
CA HIS A 402 -1.18 -7.28 7.95
C HIS A 402 -1.97 -7.57 6.67
N CYS A 403 -1.34 -7.88 5.53
CA CYS A 403 -2.06 -8.15 4.28
C CYS A 403 -2.86 -9.45 4.34
N GLU A 404 -3.87 -9.56 3.49
CA GLU A 404 -4.61 -10.81 3.30
C GLU A 404 -3.74 -11.89 2.63
N SER A 405 -4.06 -13.17 2.91
CA SER A 405 -3.24 -14.31 2.49
C SER A 405 -3.04 -14.39 0.96
N HIS A 406 -4.03 -13.97 0.19
CA HIS A 406 -3.95 -13.97 -1.27
C HIS A 406 -2.96 -12.95 -1.85
N ASN A 407 -2.57 -11.92 -1.08
CA ASN A 407 -1.65 -10.87 -1.51
C ASN A 407 -0.17 -11.13 -1.12
N ILE A 408 0.09 -12.11 -0.26
CA ILE A 408 1.44 -12.41 0.25
C ILE A 408 2.44 -12.65 -0.88
N HIS A 409 2.03 -13.36 -1.94
CA HIS A 409 2.90 -13.66 -3.08
C HIS A 409 3.49 -12.42 -3.76
N LYS A 410 2.79 -11.27 -3.70
CA LYS A 410 3.27 -10.00 -4.29
C LYS A 410 4.47 -9.42 -3.55
N LEU A 411 4.67 -9.79 -2.27
CA LEU A 411 5.78 -9.32 -1.44
C LEU A 411 6.99 -10.27 -1.41
N GLN A 412 6.83 -11.51 -1.90
CA GLN A 412 7.89 -12.54 -1.85
C GLN A 412 9.20 -12.08 -2.50
N ASP A 413 9.13 -11.44 -3.65
CA ASP A 413 10.33 -10.98 -4.36
C ASP A 413 11.07 -9.88 -3.59
N TRP A 414 10.36 -8.99 -2.91
CA TRP A 414 10.98 -8.00 -2.02
C TRP A 414 11.64 -8.65 -0.81
N MET A 415 11.01 -9.67 -0.21
CA MET A 415 11.61 -10.38 0.92
C MET A 415 12.89 -11.12 0.49
N ARG A 416 12.89 -11.74 -0.70
CA ARG A 416 14.11 -12.37 -1.26
C ARG A 416 15.20 -11.34 -1.50
N ARG A 417 14.88 -10.17 -2.12
CA ARG A 417 15.86 -9.08 -2.36
C ARG A 417 16.45 -8.53 -1.05
N ILE A 418 15.62 -8.35 -0.02
CA ILE A 418 16.09 -7.92 1.31
C ILE A 418 17.06 -8.94 1.90
N LEU A 419 16.75 -10.24 1.85
CA LEU A 419 17.61 -11.31 2.35
C LEU A 419 18.90 -11.46 1.55
N ASP A 420 18.88 -11.21 0.23
CA ASP A 420 20.08 -11.24 -0.61
C ASP A 420 21.03 -10.07 -0.34
N ASN A 421 20.52 -8.94 0.14
CA ASN A 421 21.30 -7.71 0.38
C ASN A 421 21.51 -7.42 1.88
N ILE A 422 21.52 -8.42 2.72
CA ILE A 422 21.58 -8.29 4.19
C ILE A 422 22.96 -7.91 4.75
N GLN A 423 23.82 -7.28 3.94
CA GLN A 423 25.16 -6.88 4.35
C GLN A 423 25.17 -5.73 5.37
N GLN A 424 24.18 -4.84 5.32
CA GLN A 424 24.07 -3.73 6.25
C GLN A 424 23.69 -4.24 7.65
N LYS A 425 24.45 -3.84 8.69
CA LYS A 425 24.22 -4.26 10.08
C LYS A 425 22.81 -3.92 10.58
N THR A 426 22.34 -2.72 10.26
CA THR A 426 21.00 -2.23 10.65
C THR A 426 19.87 -3.05 10.03
N LEU A 427 19.99 -3.38 8.74
CA LEU A 427 19.04 -4.23 8.04
C LEU A 427 19.04 -5.64 8.61
N ARG A 428 20.23 -6.19 8.86
CA ARG A 428 20.40 -7.52 9.45
C ARG A 428 19.73 -7.60 10.83
N ALA A 429 19.99 -6.63 11.69
CA ALA A 429 19.38 -6.57 13.03
C ALA A 429 17.85 -6.50 12.94
N PHE A 430 17.32 -5.65 12.06
CA PHE A 430 15.89 -5.52 11.84
C PHE A 430 15.24 -6.83 11.38
N VAL A 431 15.84 -7.51 10.39
CA VAL A 431 15.32 -8.79 9.88
C VAL A 431 15.35 -9.86 10.97
N LEU A 432 16.46 -9.96 11.74
CA LEU A 432 16.60 -10.93 12.83
C LEU A 432 15.54 -10.73 13.93
N GLU A 433 15.18 -9.49 14.24
CA GLU A 433 14.13 -9.16 15.22
C GLU A 433 12.72 -9.45 14.70
N ASN A 434 12.51 -9.45 13.38
CA ASN A 434 11.22 -9.66 12.72
C ASN A 434 11.09 -11.01 11.98
N LEU A 435 11.97 -11.98 12.27
CA LEU A 435 11.93 -13.32 11.65
C LEU A 435 10.57 -14.02 11.82
N SER A 436 9.88 -13.78 12.93
CA SER A 436 8.57 -14.39 13.20
C SER A 436 7.51 -14.00 12.16
N VAL A 437 7.61 -12.83 11.56
CA VAL A 437 6.72 -12.40 10.48
C VAL A 437 7.00 -13.21 9.23
N LEU A 438 8.27 -13.40 8.86
CA LEU A 438 8.67 -14.21 7.70
C LEU A 438 8.19 -15.65 7.84
N PHE A 439 8.48 -16.32 8.96
CA PHE A 439 8.09 -17.71 9.18
C PHE A 439 6.58 -17.94 9.31
N ARG A 440 5.82 -16.95 9.81
CA ARG A 440 4.36 -17.06 9.91
C ARG A 440 3.63 -16.82 8.61
N ARG A 441 4.17 -15.93 7.78
CA ARG A 441 3.46 -15.40 6.61
C ARG A 441 3.94 -16.00 5.28
N LEU A 442 5.21 -16.37 5.20
CA LEU A 442 5.79 -16.93 3.97
C LEU A 442 5.98 -18.44 4.11
N THR A 443 5.48 -19.17 3.12
CA THR A 443 5.66 -20.63 2.98
C THR A 443 6.65 -20.92 1.84
N ASP A 444 7.76 -20.22 1.79
CA ASP A 444 8.77 -20.33 0.74
C ASP A 444 10.03 -20.97 1.32
N GLU A 445 10.31 -22.24 0.97
CA GLU A 445 11.47 -23.00 1.44
C GLU A 445 12.79 -22.25 1.24
N LYS A 446 12.95 -21.51 0.14
CA LYS A 446 14.17 -20.72 -0.11
C LYS A 446 14.33 -19.57 0.86
N VAL A 447 13.24 -18.93 1.26
CA VAL A 447 13.25 -17.85 2.28
C VAL A 447 13.56 -18.45 3.65
N GLU A 448 12.93 -19.56 3.99
CA GLU A 448 13.16 -20.27 5.26
C GLU A 448 14.62 -20.72 5.39
N ASP A 449 15.20 -21.32 4.36
CA ASP A 449 16.61 -21.75 4.34
C ASP A 449 17.55 -20.56 4.53
N LYS A 450 17.33 -19.44 3.82
CA LYS A 450 18.14 -18.21 3.99
C LYS A 450 18.01 -17.64 5.40
N CYS A 451 16.81 -17.63 5.98
CA CYS A 451 16.60 -17.19 7.35
C CYS A 451 17.35 -18.09 8.35
N MET A 452 17.32 -19.41 8.15
CA MET A 452 18.04 -20.37 9.00
C MET A 452 19.57 -20.19 8.89
N GLU A 453 20.10 -19.96 7.68
CA GLU A 453 21.53 -19.67 7.48
C GLU A 453 21.91 -18.33 8.11
N LEU A 454 21.08 -17.31 7.96
CA LEU A 454 21.26 -15.99 8.57
C LEU A 454 21.37 -16.10 10.10
N ILE A 455 20.49 -16.87 10.73
CA ILE A 455 20.48 -17.08 12.19
C ILE A 455 21.83 -17.67 12.64
N VAL A 456 22.25 -18.79 12.01
CA VAL A 456 23.50 -19.47 12.36
C VAL A 456 24.71 -18.56 12.16
N HIS A 457 24.77 -17.86 11.04
CA HIS A 457 25.85 -16.92 10.74
C HIS A 457 25.88 -15.76 11.76
N SER A 458 24.72 -15.23 12.12
CA SER A 458 24.61 -14.10 13.06
C SER A 458 24.94 -14.48 14.50
N ILE A 459 24.64 -15.71 14.93
CA ILE A 459 25.05 -16.24 16.25
C ILE A 459 26.58 -16.36 16.32
N LYS A 460 27.23 -16.75 15.23
CA LYS A 460 28.70 -16.90 15.16
C LYS A 460 29.44 -15.60 14.87
N SER A 461 28.71 -14.49 14.67
CA SER A 461 29.31 -13.19 14.35
C SER A 461 30.07 -12.61 15.54
N ASP A 462 31.20 -11.97 15.31
CA ASP A 462 31.94 -11.19 16.31
C ASP A 462 31.22 -9.90 16.72
N ASP A 463 30.24 -9.45 15.90
CA ASP A 463 29.43 -8.28 16.21
C ASP A 463 28.38 -8.60 17.27
N THR A 464 28.62 -8.06 18.45
CA THR A 464 27.79 -8.32 19.64
C THR A 464 26.32 -7.87 19.50
N SER A 465 26.06 -6.85 18.68
CA SER A 465 24.68 -6.36 18.41
C SER A 465 23.93 -7.33 17.52
N THR A 466 24.52 -7.75 16.41
CA THR A 466 23.97 -8.76 15.50
C THR A 466 23.70 -10.09 16.22
N GLN A 467 24.65 -10.53 17.05
CA GLN A 467 24.51 -11.75 17.85
C GLN A 467 23.32 -11.66 18.84
N SER A 468 23.17 -10.51 19.51
CA SER A 468 22.06 -10.30 20.45
C SER A 468 20.70 -10.26 19.74
N SER A 469 20.62 -9.62 18.56
CA SER A 469 19.38 -9.61 17.75
C SER A 469 19.01 -11.00 17.26
N ALA A 470 20.00 -11.82 16.85
CA ALA A 470 19.76 -13.21 16.46
C ALA A 470 19.21 -14.04 17.62
N ILE A 471 19.82 -13.93 18.81
CA ILE A 471 19.39 -14.68 20.00
C ILE A 471 17.97 -14.26 20.43
N ARG A 472 17.64 -12.96 20.42
CA ARG A 472 16.28 -12.47 20.73
C ARG A 472 15.26 -12.99 19.72
N GLY A 473 15.58 -12.94 18.43
CA GLY A 473 14.70 -13.43 17.36
C GLY A 473 14.33 -14.90 17.53
N LEU A 474 15.25 -15.74 18.02
CA LEU A 474 15.01 -17.18 18.25
C LEU A 474 13.84 -17.45 19.20
N SER A 475 13.63 -16.63 20.20
CA SER A 475 12.54 -16.82 21.18
C SER A 475 11.14 -16.73 20.51
N HIS A 476 11.03 -16.05 19.38
CA HIS A 476 9.78 -15.82 18.66
C HIS A 476 9.53 -16.81 17.52
N ILE A 477 10.56 -17.55 17.09
CA ILE A 477 10.49 -18.47 15.94
C ILE A 477 10.69 -19.93 16.29
N ALA A 478 10.91 -20.26 17.55
CA ALA A 478 11.22 -21.61 18.00
C ALA A 478 10.23 -22.66 17.47
N ASP A 479 8.93 -22.31 17.38
CA ASP A 479 7.86 -23.21 16.93
C ASP A 479 7.89 -23.50 15.43
N PHE A 480 8.54 -22.65 14.65
CA PHE A 480 8.63 -22.79 13.20
C PHE A 480 9.89 -23.54 12.72
N LEU A 481 10.91 -23.64 13.59
CA LEU A 481 12.19 -24.24 13.20
C LEU A 481 12.12 -25.77 13.11
N PRO A 482 12.65 -26.41 12.04
CA PRO A 482 12.75 -27.85 11.95
C PRO A 482 13.65 -28.46 13.06
N LEU A 483 13.24 -29.59 13.63
CA LEU A 483 14.02 -30.24 14.69
C LEU A 483 15.44 -30.62 14.26
N ALA A 484 15.59 -31.06 13.02
CA ALA A 484 16.90 -31.36 12.43
C ALA A 484 17.84 -30.13 12.38
N PHE A 485 17.29 -28.96 12.09
CA PHE A 485 18.04 -27.71 12.12
C PHE A 485 18.44 -27.33 13.54
N ILE A 486 17.51 -27.42 14.49
CA ILE A 486 17.77 -27.11 15.92
C ILE A 486 18.93 -27.96 16.46
N THR A 487 18.88 -29.29 16.23
CA THR A 487 19.86 -30.23 16.80
C THR A 487 21.20 -30.19 16.08
N ARG A 488 21.22 -30.09 14.74
CA ARG A 488 22.46 -30.26 13.95
C ARG A 488 23.20 -28.95 13.71
N LYS A 489 22.50 -27.80 13.63
CA LYS A 489 23.11 -26.52 13.30
C LYS A 489 22.99 -25.49 14.43
N LEU A 490 21.78 -25.31 14.99
CA LEU A 490 21.51 -24.25 15.95
C LEU A 490 22.19 -24.47 17.30
N PHE A 491 21.97 -25.62 17.94
CA PHE A 491 22.62 -25.90 19.24
C PHE A 491 24.14 -25.91 19.17
N PRO A 492 24.81 -26.52 18.18
CA PRO A 492 26.26 -26.41 18.06
C PRO A 492 26.74 -24.96 17.95
N SER A 493 25.98 -24.11 17.26
CA SER A 493 26.30 -22.66 17.12
C SER A 493 26.12 -21.92 18.47
N ILE A 494 25.06 -22.22 19.20
CA ILE A 494 24.86 -21.66 20.55
C ILE A 494 25.98 -22.13 21.52
N LEU A 495 26.36 -23.40 21.46
CA LEU A 495 27.42 -23.96 22.33
C LEU A 495 28.82 -23.43 22.00
N SER A 496 29.02 -22.87 20.81
CA SER A 496 30.27 -22.20 20.40
C SER A 496 30.36 -20.74 20.86
N LEU A 497 29.35 -20.22 21.56
CA LEU A 497 29.35 -18.83 22.03
C LEU A 497 30.50 -18.60 23.05
N PRO A 498 31.18 -17.45 22.92
CA PRO A 498 32.33 -17.16 23.77
C PRO A 498 31.98 -16.94 25.25
N PRO A 499 32.90 -17.20 26.18
CA PRO A 499 32.69 -17.05 27.62
C PRO A 499 32.34 -15.63 28.09
N TYR A 500 32.63 -14.59 27.31
CA TYR A 500 32.33 -13.19 27.67
C TYR A 500 30.82 -12.87 27.81
N LEU A 501 29.95 -13.80 27.44
CA LEU A 501 28.53 -13.70 27.78
C LEU A 501 28.29 -13.68 29.29
N HIS A 502 29.21 -14.22 30.09
CA HIS A 502 29.06 -14.31 31.55
C HIS A 502 28.96 -12.95 32.26
N ASP A 503 29.53 -11.89 31.69
CA ASP A 503 29.55 -10.54 32.27
C ASP A 503 28.33 -9.69 31.89
N ASN A 504 27.48 -10.15 30.95
CA ASN A 504 26.34 -9.39 30.44
C ASN A 504 25.00 -10.06 30.78
N VAL A 505 24.37 -9.62 31.86
CA VAL A 505 23.08 -10.16 32.34
C VAL A 505 21.96 -10.07 31.29
N PRO A 506 21.70 -8.95 30.59
CA PRO A 506 20.68 -8.89 29.56
C PRO A 506 20.85 -9.94 28.46
N ARG A 507 22.07 -10.16 27.97
CA ARG A 507 22.34 -11.15 26.91
C ARG A 507 22.13 -12.60 27.39
N GLN A 508 22.51 -12.89 28.64
CA GLN A 508 22.25 -14.18 29.23
C GLN A 508 20.73 -14.43 29.34
N LEU A 509 19.96 -13.41 29.68
CA LEU A 509 18.49 -13.50 29.74
C LEU A 509 17.88 -13.73 28.36
N ASP A 510 18.37 -13.05 27.32
CA ASP A 510 17.93 -13.27 25.93
C ASP A 510 18.21 -14.72 25.50
N LEU A 511 19.42 -15.24 25.83
CA LEU A 511 19.78 -16.64 25.53
C LEU A 511 18.88 -17.63 26.29
N LEU A 512 18.63 -17.39 27.57
CA LEU A 512 17.74 -18.22 28.35
C LEU A 512 16.29 -18.17 27.86
N ALA A 513 15.82 -17.03 27.39
CA ALA A 513 14.49 -16.91 26.77
C ALA A 513 14.40 -17.75 25.48
N ALA A 514 15.45 -17.69 24.63
CA ALA A 514 15.52 -18.50 23.41
C ALA A 514 15.55 -20.00 23.74
N LEU A 515 16.39 -20.41 24.70
CA LEU A 515 16.46 -21.82 25.16
C LEU A 515 15.15 -22.28 25.80
N ALA A 516 14.45 -21.41 26.52
CA ALA A 516 13.13 -21.72 27.09
C ALA A 516 12.10 -21.99 25.99
N ALA A 517 12.10 -21.19 24.92
CA ALA A 517 11.22 -21.40 23.77
C ALA A 517 11.55 -22.71 23.02
N LEU A 518 12.85 -23.00 22.82
CA LEU A 518 13.31 -24.22 22.16
C LEU A 518 13.05 -25.47 22.99
N SER A 519 12.91 -25.36 24.33
CA SER A 519 12.71 -26.52 25.23
C SER A 519 11.48 -27.34 24.89
N ASP A 520 10.47 -26.72 24.32
CA ASP A 520 9.22 -27.38 23.93
C ASP A 520 9.37 -28.28 22.70
N ARG A 521 10.41 -28.04 21.89
CA ARG A 521 10.68 -28.74 20.62
C ARG A 521 11.75 -29.85 20.76
N CYS A 522 12.45 -29.91 21.90
CA CYS A 522 13.55 -30.83 22.08
C CYS A 522 13.10 -32.30 22.21
N ASP A 523 13.82 -33.20 21.57
CA ASP A 523 13.82 -34.63 21.84
C ASP A 523 14.82 -34.98 22.98
N PRO A 524 14.88 -36.22 23.47
CA PRO A 524 15.81 -36.58 24.55
C PRO A 524 17.29 -36.30 24.25
N ASN A 525 17.72 -36.42 22.98
CA ASN A 525 19.10 -36.17 22.58
C ASN A 525 19.41 -34.66 22.50
N SER A 526 18.49 -33.87 22.00
CA SER A 526 18.64 -32.41 21.92
C SER A 526 18.45 -31.75 23.28
N LEU A 527 17.75 -32.37 24.21
CA LEU A 527 17.61 -31.90 25.59
C LEU A 527 18.97 -31.75 26.30
N GLN A 528 19.89 -32.69 26.08
CA GLN A 528 21.25 -32.58 26.59
C GLN A 528 21.97 -31.33 26.08
N GLN A 529 21.88 -31.05 24.79
CA GLN A 529 22.47 -29.85 24.17
C GLN A 529 21.85 -28.59 24.74
N LEU A 530 20.52 -28.55 24.90
CA LEU A 530 19.82 -27.44 25.52
C LEU A 530 20.29 -27.17 26.94
N LEU A 531 20.39 -28.21 27.80
CA LEU A 531 20.83 -28.07 29.18
C LEU A 531 22.30 -27.63 29.27
N THR A 532 23.15 -28.10 28.35
CA THR A 532 24.51 -27.59 28.22
C THR A 532 24.51 -26.10 27.86
N GLY A 533 23.65 -25.65 26.94
CA GLY A 533 23.44 -24.23 26.63
C GLY A 533 23.00 -23.40 27.85
N VAL A 534 22.09 -23.92 28.66
CA VAL A 534 21.67 -23.28 29.92
C VAL A 534 22.85 -23.14 30.91
N SER A 535 23.78 -24.08 30.94
CA SER A 535 24.95 -24.00 31.81
C SER A 535 26.01 -22.99 31.35
N LEU A 536 26.00 -22.53 30.09
CA LEU A 536 26.86 -21.43 29.63
C LEU A 536 26.56 -20.11 30.33
N CYS A 537 25.38 -19.90 30.86
CA CYS A 537 25.03 -18.68 31.60
C CYS A 537 25.60 -18.70 33.02
N SER A 538 26.03 -17.54 33.53
CA SER A 538 26.53 -17.39 34.90
C SER A 538 25.46 -17.76 35.96
N SER A 539 25.86 -18.37 37.06
CA SER A 539 24.93 -18.76 38.13
C SER A 539 24.89 -17.78 39.33
N HIS A 540 25.59 -16.64 39.23
CA HIS A 540 25.75 -15.74 40.37
C HIS A 540 24.66 -14.67 40.48
N HIS A 541 24.00 -14.30 39.38
CA HIS A 541 22.98 -13.26 39.41
C HIS A 541 21.57 -13.83 39.68
N PRO A 542 20.80 -13.28 40.66
CA PRO A 542 19.49 -13.81 41.07
C PRO A 542 18.49 -13.98 39.92
N VAL A 543 18.43 -13.01 38.99
CA VAL A 543 17.50 -13.05 37.84
C VAL A 543 17.86 -14.18 36.89
N ILE A 544 19.13 -14.45 36.66
CA ILE A 544 19.61 -15.57 35.83
C ILE A 544 19.25 -16.91 36.44
N ILE A 545 19.48 -17.06 37.76
CA ILE A 545 19.12 -18.29 38.50
C ILE A 545 17.60 -18.52 38.40
N HIS A 546 16.80 -17.46 38.54
CA HIS A 546 15.35 -17.55 38.40
C HIS A 546 14.95 -17.99 36.99
N ALA A 547 15.54 -17.40 35.93
CA ALA A 547 15.27 -17.78 34.55
C ALA A 547 15.63 -19.25 34.28
N LYS A 548 16.79 -19.72 34.74
CA LYS A 548 17.19 -21.13 34.66
C LYS A 548 16.19 -22.05 35.35
N SER A 549 15.78 -21.70 36.57
CA SER A 549 14.79 -22.47 37.32
C SER A 549 13.46 -22.60 36.62
N ARG A 550 13.00 -21.55 35.93
CA ARG A 550 11.77 -21.59 35.10
C ARG A 550 11.89 -22.55 33.93
N ILE A 551 13.05 -22.58 33.23
CA ILE A 551 13.30 -23.55 32.16
C ILE A 551 13.20 -24.97 32.68
N VAL A 552 13.91 -25.26 33.78
CA VAL A 552 13.87 -26.59 34.43
C VAL A 552 12.44 -26.96 34.81
N GLN A 553 11.71 -26.05 35.46
CA GLN A 553 10.32 -26.27 35.84
C GLN A 553 9.44 -26.58 34.60
N ARG A 554 9.63 -25.88 33.52
CA ARG A 554 8.88 -26.10 32.25
C ARG A 554 9.13 -27.49 31.68
N ILE A 555 10.39 -27.94 31.66
CA ILE A 555 10.77 -29.28 31.20
C ILE A 555 10.17 -30.36 32.10
N VAL A 556 10.30 -30.23 33.46
CA VAL A 556 9.78 -31.19 34.43
C VAL A 556 8.25 -31.31 34.38
N THR A 557 7.55 -30.18 34.24
CA THR A 557 6.08 -30.19 34.24
C THR A 557 5.48 -30.75 32.95
N ARG A 558 6.20 -30.68 31.85
CA ARG A 558 5.69 -31.11 30.54
C ARG A 558 5.89 -32.62 30.28
N ASP A 559 7.05 -33.15 30.61
CA ASP A 559 7.36 -34.55 30.41
C ASP A 559 8.39 -35.07 31.46
N PRO A 560 7.91 -35.53 32.61
CA PRO A 560 8.80 -36.04 33.67
C PRO A 560 9.58 -37.29 33.25
N VAL A 561 9.10 -38.05 32.27
CA VAL A 561 9.74 -39.29 31.79
C VAL A 561 11.04 -39.00 31.01
N ARG A 562 11.15 -37.84 30.39
CA ARG A 562 12.36 -37.41 29.67
C ARG A 562 13.58 -37.20 30.57
N LEU A 563 13.39 -37.04 31.87
CA LEU A 563 14.45 -36.76 32.84
C LEU A 563 14.93 -38.01 33.60
N ARG A 564 14.68 -39.21 33.09
CA ARG A 564 15.15 -40.47 33.76
C ARG A 564 16.66 -40.66 33.74
N ASP A 565 17.40 -39.88 32.93
CA ASP A 565 18.86 -39.93 32.95
C ASP A 565 19.38 -39.15 34.16
N SER A 566 19.86 -39.90 35.17
CA SER A 566 20.37 -39.37 36.44
C SER A 566 21.56 -38.42 36.28
N GLN A 567 22.39 -38.60 35.26
CA GLN A 567 23.55 -37.74 35.01
C GLN A 567 23.16 -36.35 34.52
N LEU A 568 22.19 -36.27 33.60
CA LEU A 568 21.62 -34.99 33.11
C LEU A 568 20.97 -34.20 34.25
N VAL A 569 20.22 -34.88 35.12
CA VAL A 569 19.54 -34.25 36.24
C VAL A 569 20.56 -33.70 37.25
N CYS A 570 21.57 -34.49 37.64
CA CYS A 570 22.55 -34.06 38.62
C CYS A 570 23.42 -32.89 38.16
N VAL A 571 23.94 -32.96 36.95
CA VAL A 571 24.90 -31.96 36.44
C VAL A 571 24.23 -30.64 36.07
N HIS A 572 23.09 -30.68 35.38
CA HIS A 572 22.50 -29.49 34.76
C HIS A 572 21.28 -28.92 35.51
N LEU A 573 20.58 -29.71 36.32
CA LEU A 573 19.38 -29.30 37.01
C LEU A 573 19.56 -29.06 38.49
N LEU A 574 20.23 -29.99 39.21
CA LEU A 574 20.39 -29.87 40.67
C LEU A 574 21.37 -28.76 41.03
N ASN A 575 22.45 -28.62 40.33
CA ASN A 575 23.49 -27.62 40.67
C ASN A 575 22.96 -26.16 40.65
N PRO A 576 22.26 -25.68 39.64
CA PRO A 576 21.63 -24.34 39.65
C PRO A 576 20.57 -24.18 40.75
N LEU A 577 19.81 -25.23 41.05
CA LEU A 577 18.77 -25.18 42.09
C LEU A 577 19.39 -25.10 43.48
N VAL A 578 20.46 -25.85 43.75
CA VAL A 578 21.20 -25.82 45.05
C VAL A 578 21.83 -24.45 45.26
N ILE A 579 22.44 -23.86 44.23
CA ILE A 579 23.00 -22.51 44.30
C ILE A 579 21.88 -21.48 44.56
N GLY A 580 20.72 -21.65 43.91
CA GLY A 580 19.54 -20.81 44.11
C GLY A 580 18.99 -20.87 45.55
N LEU A 581 18.95 -22.06 46.14
CA LEU A 581 18.52 -22.25 47.52
C LEU A 581 19.52 -21.67 48.55
N ALA A 582 20.78 -21.58 48.19
CA ALA A 582 21.80 -20.92 49.02
C ALA A 582 21.71 -19.40 49.04
N ASN A 583 21.01 -18.79 48.08
CA ASN A 583 20.86 -17.35 47.99
C ASN A 583 19.60 -16.88 48.75
N ARG A 584 19.78 -15.99 49.74
CA ARG A 584 18.74 -15.54 50.67
C ARG A 584 17.58 -14.81 49.94
N ASP A 585 17.90 -14.07 48.90
CA ASP A 585 16.90 -13.30 48.13
C ASP A 585 16.04 -14.19 47.21
N LEU A 586 16.59 -15.31 46.75
CA LEU A 586 15.87 -16.29 45.96
C LEU A 586 14.97 -17.20 46.78
N ARG A 587 15.22 -17.32 48.08
CA ARG A 587 14.37 -18.06 48.99
C ARG A 587 12.93 -17.54 49.01
N LEU A 588 12.75 -16.21 48.98
CA LEU A 588 11.43 -15.53 48.89
C LEU A 588 10.73 -15.74 47.54
N VAL A 589 11.50 -15.92 46.48
CA VAL A 589 10.96 -16.15 45.11
C VAL A 589 10.55 -17.62 44.98
N PHE A 590 11.33 -18.56 45.53
CA PHE A 590 10.98 -20.00 45.56
C PHE A 590 9.76 -20.29 46.44
N GLU A 591 9.55 -19.57 47.51
CA GLU A 591 8.35 -19.68 48.36
C GLU A 591 7.10 -19.20 47.67
N LYS A 592 7.20 -18.21 46.77
CA LYS A 592 6.09 -17.69 45.95
C LYS A 592 5.82 -18.54 44.70
N ILE A 593 6.82 -19.21 44.14
CA ILE A 593 6.64 -20.15 43.02
C ILE A 593 6.12 -21.45 43.61
N GLN A 594 4.80 -21.52 43.74
CA GLN A 594 3.99 -22.67 44.11
C GLN A 594 4.72 -24.04 44.07
N ILE A 595 5.58 -24.32 45.04
CA ILE A 595 6.05 -25.67 45.40
C ILE A 595 4.85 -26.60 45.61
N ASN A 596 3.68 -26.10 45.92
CA ASN A 596 2.42 -26.84 46.01
C ASN A 596 2.00 -27.60 44.72
N LYS A 597 2.46 -27.18 43.51
CA LYS A 597 2.25 -27.97 42.30
C LYS A 597 3.28 -29.09 42.10
N LEU A 598 4.50 -28.94 42.64
CA LEU A 598 5.53 -29.98 42.64
C LEU A 598 5.22 -31.08 43.68
N ARG A 599 4.41 -30.76 44.69
CA ARG A 599 3.92 -31.76 45.67
C ARG A 599 3.04 -32.85 45.04
N LYS A 600 2.38 -32.60 43.93
CA LYS A 600 1.54 -33.61 43.25
C LYS A 600 2.35 -34.60 42.40
N ASN A 601 3.59 -34.27 42.05
CA ASN A 601 4.45 -35.16 41.26
C ASN A 601 5.54 -35.74 42.16
N MET A 602 5.25 -36.83 42.84
CA MET A 602 6.16 -37.60 43.72
C MET A 602 7.51 -37.96 43.09
N ILE A 603 7.66 -37.83 41.79
CA ILE A 603 8.88 -38.12 41.02
C ILE A 603 10.06 -37.21 41.44
N PHE A 604 9.81 -35.96 41.86
CA PHE A 604 10.89 -35.05 42.29
C PHE A 604 11.50 -35.49 43.65
N LEU A 605 10.74 -36.12 44.52
CA LEU A 605 11.21 -36.69 45.78
C LEU A 605 11.98 -38.00 45.56
N GLU A 606 11.57 -38.84 44.61
CA GLU A 606 12.26 -40.07 44.23
C GLU A 606 13.64 -39.79 43.59
N LEU A 607 13.76 -38.69 42.79
CA LEU A 607 15.03 -38.26 42.20
C LEU A 607 16.03 -37.69 43.24
N LEU A 608 15.54 -37.17 44.36
CA LEU A 608 16.37 -36.70 45.48
C LEU A 608 16.88 -37.81 46.39
N ILE A 609 16.29 -39.01 46.31
CA ILE A 609 16.57 -40.15 47.23
C ILE A 609 17.51 -41.20 46.59
N ILE A 610 17.91 -41.09 45.33
CA ILE A 610 18.84 -42.03 44.69
C ILE A 610 20.24 -41.83 45.25
N PRO A 611 20.86 -42.82 45.92
CA PRO A 611 22.21 -42.73 46.43
C PRO A 611 23.22 -42.83 45.28
N HIS A 612 23.92 -41.75 44.98
CA HIS A 612 25.03 -41.73 44.03
C HIS A 612 26.36 -41.36 44.74
N PRO A 613 27.50 -41.99 44.38
CA PRO A 613 28.77 -41.87 45.11
C PRO A 613 29.52 -40.55 45.04
N PHE A 614 28.95 -39.53 44.36
CA PHE A 614 29.56 -38.20 44.19
C PHE A 614 29.10 -37.13 45.19
N PHE A 615 28.43 -37.50 46.28
CA PHE A 615 27.86 -36.56 47.25
C PHE A 615 28.83 -36.10 48.34
N PHE A 616 29.81 -35.29 48.05
CA PHE A 616 30.39 -34.38 49.05
C PHE A 616 29.44 -33.23 49.45
N SER A 617 28.42 -32.94 48.64
CA SER A 617 27.42 -31.89 48.90
C SER A 617 26.21 -32.39 49.73
N HIS A 618 26.03 -33.68 49.92
CA HIS A 618 24.89 -34.27 50.66
C HIS A 618 24.82 -33.81 52.11
N ALA A 619 25.96 -33.72 52.79
CA ALA A 619 26.03 -33.27 54.19
C ALA A 619 25.66 -31.77 54.33
N ILE A 620 26.04 -30.92 53.37
CA ILE A 620 25.68 -29.48 53.37
C ILE A 620 24.20 -29.30 53.03
N PHE A 621 23.68 -30.12 52.14
CA PHE A 621 22.26 -30.10 51.72
C PHE A 621 21.38 -30.60 52.90
N GLN A 622 21.70 -31.71 53.54
CA GLN A 622 20.96 -32.22 54.71
C GLN A 622 21.02 -31.26 55.89
N LYS A 623 22.19 -30.68 56.18
CA LYS A 623 22.35 -29.70 57.25
C LYS A 623 21.54 -28.46 57.08
N ARG A 624 21.48 -27.93 55.86
CA ARG A 624 20.67 -26.74 55.57
C ARG A 624 19.17 -27.03 55.35
N MET A 625 18.78 -28.22 54.88
CA MET A 625 17.39 -28.64 54.80
C MET A 625 16.81 -28.90 56.20
N GLY A 626 17.63 -29.36 57.14
CA GLY A 626 17.26 -29.51 58.57
C GLY A 626 16.99 -28.17 59.27
N GLU A 627 17.70 -27.10 58.87
CA GLU A 627 17.50 -25.75 59.40
C GLU A 627 16.24 -25.08 58.87
N LEU A 628 15.61 -25.63 57.81
CA LEU A 628 14.45 -25.06 57.14
C LEU A 628 13.11 -25.42 57.76
N GLN A 629 13.05 -26.17 58.89
CA GLN A 629 11.84 -26.59 59.62
C GLN A 629 10.64 -26.89 58.66
N TRP A 630 10.83 -27.76 57.71
CA TRP A 630 9.74 -28.14 56.80
C TRP A 630 8.84 -29.16 57.51
N PRO A 631 7.52 -28.90 57.66
CA PRO A 631 6.61 -29.78 58.42
C PRO A 631 6.43 -31.17 57.80
N ILE A 632 6.97 -31.43 56.64
CA ILE A 632 6.72 -32.64 55.85
C ILE A 632 7.66 -33.79 56.18
N PHE A 633 8.86 -33.50 56.73
CA PHE A 633 9.86 -34.55 57.04
C PHE A 633 9.69 -35.22 58.42
N ARG A 634 8.68 -34.81 59.21
CA ARG A 634 8.44 -35.39 60.53
C ARG A 634 7.43 -36.56 60.60
N LYS A 635 6.86 -37.01 59.49
CA LYS A 635 5.89 -38.10 59.50
C LYS A 635 6.21 -39.19 58.47
N GLY A 636 7.38 -39.72 58.48
CA GLY A 636 7.70 -40.83 57.59
C GLY A 636 9.11 -41.39 57.72
N PHE A 637 9.59 -41.60 58.89
CA PHE A 637 10.61 -42.56 59.24
C PHE A 637 10.34 -43.01 60.65
#